data_81d686ad76377e2765ed6483d589f68b
#
_entry.id   81d686ad76377e2765ed6483d589f68b
#
_cell.length_a   1.000
_cell.length_b   1.000
_cell.length_c   1.000
_cell.angle_alpha   90.00
_cell.angle_beta   90.00
_cell.angle_gamma   90.00
#
_symmetry.space_group_name_H-M   'P 1'
#
loop_
_entity.id
_entity.type
_entity.pdbx_description
1 polymer ?
#
loop_
_entity_poly.entity_id
_entity_poly.type
_entity_poly.pdbx_seq_one_letter_code
_entity_poly.pdbx_strand_id
1 'polypeptide(L)'
;MRFGRRKQTATAVAVAVIGGLLGTAPGAAAAPDVPGATSTAAPDREAAGAVPPVWPRPQTLKTTGPAVPLGEDVTLLAAPDADPYAVATVRESLRAAGVHHVHTELPGRGTVLRLGGTGALEALRALRVPERADLPRGGYRIGSGRIAGRDTVALDGVGAEGLFHGAQTLRQLVRDRAVPGVVVRDWPGTAVRGVTEGFYGRPWSHQQRLAQLDFMGRTKQNRYLYAAGDDAFRQTRWREPYPAAQRAEFRELAERARRNHVTLAWAVAPAQSMCLASGDDVKALKRKIDAMWALGVRAFQLQFQDVSYSEWHCDRDPDEFGSGPEAAARAHARLAGEIARHLADRHPGADPLTVMPTEFYQDGATEYRTALAAELDPGVQVAWTGVGVVPRTITGRELHGARQVFGRPMVTMDNYPVNDYAQDRIFLGPYTGREPAVAAGSAALLANAMEQATASRIPLFTAADYAWNPKGYRPQESWRAAMDDLAGGDPRTREAVGALAGNHSSSILSPTESAYLQPLMAEFWRSRTTNDAKARDAAAGRLRAAFTVMREAPERLASLDSELGPWLDQLGRYGTAGELAVDMLQAQARGDGETAWRTSLALAPVRTELGRGKATVGKGVLDPFLTRVAKESAMWTGADRRPGPVTRTGDAYTVRLDRARPVEAVTAMTEPGTDGVRGTLEAHVPGQGWRPLGELAPSGWTQSRPEGLRADALRITGAPGAPAVHALVPWFADEPRARLALGRGELDAPIGGGPQQTEAFVAAQRPDEVRGALTARAPKGITVTVPKEVRAPRGRRTAVPVEVTVPPGTPAGEYQVPFAFGGEESTLTVRAYPATGGPDLIRTAVASSSGDETPDFPADAAADGDPGSRWSSPAEDGAWWQAELARPARLGQVVLHWQDAHAARYRIQVSADGRTWRTAATVRDGKGGRESVRMDAPGARFVRVQGDARATRFGYSLWSVEAYAVSEEGAGTP
;
A
#
# COMPACT_ATOMS: atom_id res chain seq x y z
N MET A 1 -24.73 31.25 46.46
CA MET A 1 -23.98 29.99 46.31
C MET A 1 -23.91 29.66 44.85
N ARG A 2 -22.75 29.87 44.24
CA ARG A 2 -22.58 29.73 42.78
C ARG A 2 -21.69 28.51 42.52
N PHE A 3 -22.22 27.50 41.85
CA PHE A 3 -21.49 26.36 41.37
C PHE A 3 -20.75 26.74 40.07
N GLY A 4 -19.44 26.77 40.16
CA GLY A 4 -18.57 26.93 38.98
C GLY A 4 -18.42 25.61 38.23
N ARG A 5 -18.86 25.56 36.96
CA ARG A 5 -18.54 24.45 36.02
C ARG A 5 -17.06 24.57 35.60
N ARG A 6 -16.23 23.66 36.08
CA ARG A 6 -14.92 23.41 35.47
C ARG A 6 -15.13 22.63 34.18
N LYS A 7 -14.78 23.25 33.06
CA LYS A 7 -14.62 22.57 31.78
C LYS A 7 -13.38 21.68 31.85
N GLN A 8 -13.57 20.38 31.73
CA GLN A 8 -12.47 19.46 31.43
C GLN A 8 -12.07 19.70 29.98
N THR A 9 -10.92 20.32 29.78
CA THR A 9 -10.25 20.39 28.48
C THR A 9 -9.45 19.10 28.35
N ALA A 10 -9.95 18.16 27.57
CA ALA A 10 -9.15 17.05 27.11
C ALA A 10 -8.06 17.61 26.18
N THR A 11 -6.84 17.62 26.66
CA THR A 11 -5.67 17.98 25.83
C THR A 11 -5.38 16.77 24.95
N ALA A 12 -5.91 16.79 23.72
CA ALA A 12 -5.45 15.90 22.68
C ALA A 12 -4.01 16.32 22.34
N VAL A 13 -3.04 15.50 22.67
CA VAL A 13 -1.68 15.61 22.17
C VAL A 13 -1.74 15.26 20.67
N ALA A 14 -1.87 16.30 19.85
CA ALA A 14 -1.70 16.17 18.42
C ALA A 14 -0.23 15.86 18.15
N VAL A 15 0.07 14.61 17.85
CA VAL A 15 1.33 14.22 17.21
C VAL A 15 1.33 14.85 15.82
N ALA A 16 2.07 15.93 15.68
CA ALA A 16 2.33 16.52 14.37
C ALA A 16 3.20 15.55 13.57
N VAL A 17 2.56 14.70 12.79
CA VAL A 17 3.22 13.96 11.72
C VAL A 17 3.51 14.98 10.63
N ILE A 18 4.75 15.43 10.55
CA ILE A 18 5.25 16.20 9.41
C ILE A 18 5.20 15.27 8.21
N GLY A 19 4.20 15.50 7.36
CA GLY A 19 4.06 14.82 6.08
C GLY A 19 5.20 15.21 5.14
N GLY A 20 6.22 14.37 5.07
CA GLY A 20 7.18 14.37 3.98
C GLY A 20 6.48 13.88 2.72
N LEU A 21 6.26 14.76 1.76
CA LEU A 21 5.69 14.47 0.46
C LEU A 21 6.63 13.59 -0.36
N LEU A 22 6.08 12.51 -0.86
CA LEU A 22 6.65 11.50 -1.74
C LEU A 22 7.19 12.09 -3.04
N GLY A 23 8.48 11.98 -3.22
CA GLY A 23 9.11 12.01 -4.55
C GLY A 23 9.21 10.57 -5.07
N THR A 24 8.47 10.23 -6.11
CA THR A 24 8.55 8.95 -6.80
C THR A 24 9.68 8.97 -7.80
N ALA A 25 10.71 8.14 -7.61
CA ALA A 25 11.55 7.69 -8.72
C ALA A 25 11.20 6.23 -9.05
N PRO A 26 10.99 5.85 -10.30
CA PRO A 26 10.81 4.46 -10.67
C PRO A 26 12.17 3.78 -10.79
N GLY A 27 12.58 3.08 -9.76
CA GLY A 27 13.57 2.02 -9.93
C GLY A 27 12.92 0.89 -10.73
N ALA A 28 13.58 0.46 -11.82
CA ALA A 28 13.19 -0.73 -12.55
C ALA A 28 13.46 -1.96 -11.68
N ALA A 29 12.49 -2.29 -10.82
CA ALA A 29 12.37 -3.61 -10.25
C ALA A 29 11.59 -4.47 -11.28
N ALA A 30 12.08 -5.66 -11.55
CA ALA A 30 11.39 -6.66 -12.36
C ALA A 30 9.93 -6.71 -11.92
N ALA A 31 9.02 -6.55 -12.87
CA ALA A 31 7.60 -6.63 -12.63
C ALA A 31 7.29 -7.98 -11.98
N PRO A 32 6.62 -8.02 -10.82
CA PRO A 32 6.09 -9.27 -10.34
C PRO A 32 5.03 -9.73 -11.34
N ASP A 33 5.05 -10.99 -11.71
CA ASP A 33 4.01 -11.64 -12.50
C ASP A 33 2.65 -11.31 -11.88
N VAL A 34 1.91 -10.47 -12.57
CA VAL A 34 0.52 -10.18 -12.23
C VAL A 34 -0.27 -11.42 -12.62
N PRO A 35 -1.02 -12.06 -11.71
CA PRO A 35 -1.97 -13.07 -12.10
C PRO A 35 -2.95 -12.41 -13.06
N GLY A 36 -2.96 -12.89 -14.31
CA GLY A 36 -3.78 -12.34 -15.37
C GLY A 36 -5.23 -12.22 -14.95
N ALA A 37 -5.86 -11.15 -15.45
CA ALA A 37 -7.29 -11.10 -15.63
C ALA A 37 -7.73 -12.44 -16.23
N THR A 38 -8.66 -13.09 -15.59
CA THR A 38 -9.24 -14.35 -16.00
C THR A 38 -9.53 -14.35 -17.49
N SER A 39 -8.66 -15.00 -18.25
CA SER A 39 -9.10 -15.77 -19.38
C SER A 39 -10.23 -16.66 -18.84
N THR A 40 -11.38 -16.69 -19.51
CA THR A 40 -12.36 -17.75 -19.38
C THR A 40 -11.77 -19.03 -20.01
N ALA A 41 -10.62 -19.47 -19.48
CA ALA A 41 -10.19 -20.83 -19.56
C ALA A 41 -10.99 -21.58 -18.50
N ALA A 42 -11.65 -22.62 -18.90
CA ALA A 42 -12.23 -23.61 -17.99
C ALA A 42 -11.24 -23.87 -16.86
N PRO A 43 -11.70 -24.11 -15.61
CA PRO A 43 -10.79 -24.35 -14.49
C PRO A 43 -9.78 -25.38 -14.99
N ASP A 44 -8.50 -24.94 -15.02
CA ASP A 44 -7.41 -25.87 -15.24
C ASP A 44 -7.65 -26.98 -14.24
N ARG A 45 -7.88 -28.20 -14.75
CA ARG A 45 -7.84 -29.39 -13.91
C ARG A 45 -6.52 -29.31 -13.18
N GLU A 46 -6.57 -28.95 -11.88
CA GLU A 46 -5.40 -29.09 -11.00
C GLU A 46 -4.80 -30.43 -11.32
N ALA A 47 -3.52 -30.44 -11.68
CA ALA A 47 -2.84 -31.67 -12.05
C ALA A 47 -3.06 -32.68 -10.92
N ALA A 48 -3.73 -33.77 -11.21
CA ALA A 48 -4.09 -34.78 -10.21
C ALA A 48 -2.81 -35.25 -9.49
N GLY A 49 -2.60 -34.77 -8.23
CA GLY A 49 -1.40 -35.07 -7.43
C GLY A 49 -0.65 -33.86 -6.86
N ALA A 50 -1.05 -32.61 -7.16
CA ALA A 50 -0.43 -31.44 -6.54
C ALA A 50 -0.82 -31.36 -5.05
N VAL A 51 0.18 -31.17 -4.16
CA VAL A 51 -0.07 -30.95 -2.74
C VAL A 51 -0.72 -29.60 -2.54
N PRO A 52 -1.87 -29.52 -1.84
CA PRO A 52 -2.49 -28.23 -1.55
C PRO A 52 -1.56 -27.36 -0.70
N PRO A 53 -1.58 -26.02 -0.88
CA PRO A 53 -0.83 -25.12 -0.03
C PRO A 53 -1.34 -25.22 1.41
N VAL A 54 -0.42 -25.21 2.37
CA VAL A 54 -0.68 -25.26 3.82
C VAL A 54 -0.25 -23.98 4.49
N TRP A 55 -1.10 -23.41 5.33
CA TRP A 55 -0.87 -22.16 6.04
C TRP A 55 -1.11 -22.30 7.55
N PRO A 56 -0.30 -21.70 8.42
CA PRO A 56 1.02 -21.11 8.11
C PRO A 56 1.92 -22.09 7.37
N ARG A 57 2.79 -21.54 6.49
CA ARG A 57 3.69 -22.33 5.63
C ARG A 57 4.61 -23.23 6.45
N PRO A 58 4.57 -24.57 6.25
CA PRO A 58 5.45 -25.48 6.98
C PRO A 58 6.93 -25.23 6.69
N GLN A 59 7.79 -25.50 7.67
CA GLN A 59 9.25 -25.48 7.48
C GLN A 59 9.69 -26.45 6.38
N THR A 60 9.11 -27.65 6.36
CA THR A 60 9.30 -28.61 5.27
C THR A 60 8.02 -29.37 4.97
N LEU A 61 7.69 -29.47 3.68
CA LEU A 61 6.64 -30.32 3.14
C LEU A 61 7.14 -30.91 1.83
N LYS A 62 7.14 -32.23 1.70
CA LYS A 62 7.60 -32.94 0.51
C LYS A 62 6.57 -33.98 0.08
N THR A 63 6.29 -34.06 -1.21
CA THR A 63 5.53 -35.17 -1.82
C THR A 63 6.37 -36.46 -1.80
N THR A 64 5.74 -37.57 -1.48
CA THR A 64 6.45 -38.87 -1.32
C THR A 64 5.81 -40.03 -2.10
N GLY A 65 4.60 -39.84 -2.65
CA GLY A 65 3.91 -40.89 -3.34
C GLY A 65 2.46 -40.56 -3.67
N PRO A 66 1.64 -41.57 -4.02
CA PRO A 66 0.23 -41.37 -4.32
C PRO A 66 -0.55 -40.91 -3.07
N ALA A 67 -1.68 -40.27 -3.32
CA ALA A 67 -2.60 -39.85 -2.26
C ALA A 67 -3.19 -41.06 -1.54
N VAL A 68 -3.42 -40.93 -0.24
CA VAL A 68 -4.07 -41.90 0.63
C VAL A 68 -5.57 -41.59 0.62
N PRO A 69 -6.43 -42.50 0.09
CA PRO A 69 -7.86 -42.27 -0.01
C PRO A 69 -8.56 -42.36 1.37
N LEU A 70 -9.56 -41.55 1.57
CA LEU A 70 -10.44 -41.57 2.73
C LEU A 70 -11.81 -42.13 2.26
N GLY A 71 -12.07 -43.41 2.59
CA GLY A 71 -13.34 -44.04 2.32
C GLY A 71 -14.44 -43.62 3.30
N GLU A 72 -15.59 -44.28 3.28
CA GLU A 72 -16.64 -44.08 4.28
C GLU A 72 -16.23 -44.59 5.66
N ASP A 73 -15.37 -45.59 5.71
CA ASP A 73 -14.77 -46.16 6.89
C ASP A 73 -13.31 -45.74 7.03
N VAL A 74 -12.94 -45.24 8.22
CA VAL A 74 -11.57 -44.89 8.61
C VAL A 74 -11.31 -45.42 10.00
N THR A 75 -10.09 -45.91 10.28
CA THR A 75 -9.65 -46.29 11.60
C THR A 75 -8.77 -45.21 12.22
N LEU A 76 -9.22 -44.55 13.26
CA LEU A 76 -8.49 -43.51 13.99
C LEU A 76 -7.96 -44.03 15.33
N LEU A 77 -6.66 -44.28 15.41
CA LEU A 77 -5.95 -44.75 16.60
C LEU A 77 -5.22 -43.57 17.25
N ALA A 78 -5.81 -42.99 18.29
CA ALA A 78 -5.17 -41.97 19.11
C ALA A 78 -4.51 -42.58 20.33
N ALA A 79 -3.34 -42.10 20.75
CA ALA A 79 -2.73 -42.47 21.98
C ALA A 79 -3.63 -42.10 23.18
N PRO A 80 -3.61 -42.87 24.31
CA PRO A 80 -4.45 -42.54 25.45
C PRO A 80 -4.24 -41.15 26.04
N ASP A 81 -3.05 -40.59 25.91
CA ASP A 81 -2.62 -39.26 26.33
C ASP A 81 -2.64 -38.23 25.18
N ALA A 82 -3.17 -38.60 24.03
CA ALA A 82 -3.29 -37.67 22.90
C ALA A 82 -4.18 -36.48 23.24
N ASP A 83 -3.77 -35.28 22.79
CA ASP A 83 -4.53 -34.05 23.01
C ASP A 83 -5.98 -34.16 22.47
N PRO A 84 -7.02 -34.00 23.34
CA PRO A 84 -8.39 -34.21 22.94
C PRO A 84 -8.85 -33.22 21.88
N TYR A 85 -8.30 -32.00 21.83
CA TYR A 85 -8.64 -30.99 20.84
C TYR A 85 -8.04 -31.29 19.46
N ALA A 86 -6.81 -31.87 19.42
CA ALA A 86 -6.23 -32.40 18.19
C ALA A 86 -7.07 -33.55 17.62
N VAL A 87 -7.47 -34.49 18.50
CA VAL A 87 -8.33 -35.64 18.11
C VAL A 87 -9.68 -35.13 17.58
N ALA A 88 -10.31 -34.15 18.26
CA ALA A 88 -11.56 -33.52 17.81
C ALA A 88 -11.40 -32.87 16.42
N THR A 89 -10.35 -32.08 16.22
CA THR A 89 -10.04 -31.42 14.92
C THR A 89 -9.89 -32.46 13.79
N VAL A 90 -9.20 -33.55 14.03
CA VAL A 90 -9.05 -34.65 13.04
C VAL A 90 -10.42 -35.29 12.74
N ARG A 91 -11.22 -35.61 13.77
CA ARG A 91 -12.55 -36.18 13.58
C ARG A 91 -13.48 -35.28 12.78
N GLU A 92 -13.48 -33.97 13.06
CA GLU A 92 -14.23 -32.98 12.30
C GLU A 92 -13.77 -32.92 10.84
N SER A 93 -12.45 -32.95 10.59
CA SER A 93 -11.89 -32.97 9.24
C SER A 93 -12.29 -34.22 8.44
N LEU A 94 -12.31 -35.38 9.09
CA LEU A 94 -12.75 -36.62 8.47
C LEU A 94 -14.25 -36.58 8.13
N ARG A 95 -15.10 -36.09 9.04
CA ARG A 95 -16.54 -35.91 8.77
C ARG A 95 -16.78 -34.94 7.62
N ALA A 96 -16.08 -33.80 7.60
CA ALA A 96 -16.16 -32.82 6.52
C ALA A 96 -15.72 -33.42 5.17
N ALA A 97 -14.81 -34.40 5.18
CA ALA A 97 -14.40 -35.16 4.01
C ALA A 97 -15.36 -36.30 3.62
N GLY A 98 -16.49 -36.49 4.32
CA GLY A 98 -17.49 -37.50 4.02
C GLY A 98 -17.16 -38.91 4.59
N VAL A 99 -16.37 -38.98 5.66
CA VAL A 99 -16.19 -40.20 6.44
C VAL A 99 -17.37 -40.39 7.39
N HIS A 100 -18.08 -41.48 7.25
CA HIS A 100 -19.28 -41.80 8.05
C HIS A 100 -18.94 -42.64 9.30
N HIS A 101 -18.00 -43.54 9.20
CA HIS A 101 -17.63 -44.46 10.28
C HIS A 101 -16.18 -44.29 10.69
N VAL A 102 -15.94 -43.90 11.93
CA VAL A 102 -14.60 -43.77 12.53
C VAL A 102 -14.42 -44.88 13.57
N HIS A 103 -13.70 -45.94 13.20
CA HIS A 103 -13.34 -47.05 14.06
C HIS A 103 -12.18 -46.62 14.97
N THR A 104 -12.14 -47.16 16.20
CA THR A 104 -11.09 -46.79 17.21
C THR A 104 -10.21 -47.94 17.57
N GLU A 105 -10.44 -49.14 17.01
CA GLU A 105 -9.70 -50.37 17.33
C GLU A 105 -9.33 -51.15 16.06
N LEU A 106 -8.28 -52.00 16.16
CA LEU A 106 -7.89 -52.95 15.11
C LEU A 106 -8.44 -54.35 15.41
N PRO A 107 -8.81 -55.14 14.37
CA PRO A 107 -8.71 -54.80 12.94
C PRO A 107 -9.80 -53.88 12.46
N GLY A 108 -9.52 -52.58 12.34
CA GLY A 108 -10.43 -51.60 11.80
C GLY A 108 -10.51 -51.69 10.27
N ARG A 109 -11.44 -50.91 9.68
CA ARG A 109 -11.67 -50.81 8.22
C ARG A 109 -11.11 -49.53 7.67
N GLY A 110 -10.86 -49.55 6.37
CA GLY A 110 -10.41 -48.37 5.62
C GLY A 110 -8.96 -47.94 5.96
N THR A 111 -8.68 -46.69 5.69
CA THR A 111 -7.39 -46.02 5.96
C THR A 111 -7.17 -45.90 7.45
N VAL A 112 -5.94 -46.12 7.90
CA VAL A 112 -5.53 -45.99 9.30
C VAL A 112 -4.89 -44.66 9.59
N LEU A 113 -5.49 -43.86 10.48
CA LEU A 113 -4.86 -42.65 11.03
C LEU A 113 -4.31 -42.95 12.45
N ARG A 114 -3.04 -42.62 12.70
CA ARG A 114 -2.36 -42.79 13.97
C ARG A 114 -1.94 -41.43 14.54
N LEU A 115 -2.41 -41.12 15.75
CA LEU A 115 -2.21 -39.82 16.40
C LEU A 115 -1.46 -40.01 17.73
N GLY A 116 -0.21 -39.55 17.77
CA GLY A 116 0.63 -39.62 18.96
C GLY A 116 1.00 -41.04 19.41
N GLY A 117 1.88 -41.17 20.39
CA GLY A 117 2.29 -42.38 21.01
C GLY A 117 3.18 -43.27 20.12
N THR A 118 3.51 -44.47 20.65
CA THR A 118 4.41 -45.42 19.98
C THR A 118 3.92 -45.82 18.60
N GLY A 119 2.61 -46.06 18.44
CA GLY A 119 2.03 -46.49 17.16
C GLY A 119 2.15 -45.44 16.04
N ALA A 120 2.06 -44.16 16.36
CA ALA A 120 2.33 -43.09 15.38
C ALA A 120 3.82 -42.99 15.06
N LEU A 121 4.70 -43.11 16.06
CA LEU A 121 6.16 -43.07 15.89
C LEU A 121 6.65 -44.22 14.99
N GLU A 122 6.16 -45.43 15.19
CA GLU A 122 6.47 -46.61 14.33
C GLU A 122 6.00 -46.39 12.90
N ALA A 123 4.79 -45.86 12.72
CA ALA A 123 4.25 -45.55 11.38
C ALA A 123 5.07 -44.46 10.69
N LEU A 124 5.47 -43.38 11.40
CA LEU A 124 6.32 -42.34 10.85
C LEU A 124 7.69 -42.88 10.41
N ARG A 125 8.29 -43.78 11.18
CA ARG A 125 9.54 -44.47 10.79
C ARG A 125 9.35 -45.31 9.53
N ALA A 126 8.28 -46.09 9.47
CA ALA A 126 7.95 -46.89 8.29
C ALA A 126 7.73 -46.04 7.04
N LEU A 127 7.17 -44.84 7.18
CA LEU A 127 6.99 -43.82 6.14
C LEU A 127 8.26 -42.98 5.89
N ARG A 128 9.38 -43.29 6.57
CA ARG A 128 10.67 -42.59 6.44
C ARG A 128 10.61 -41.08 6.76
N VAL A 129 9.76 -40.72 7.71
CA VAL A 129 9.71 -39.33 8.21
C VAL A 129 10.90 -39.13 9.17
N PRO A 130 11.71 -38.07 9.00
CA PRO A 130 12.86 -37.78 9.86
C PRO A 130 12.47 -37.72 11.35
N GLU A 131 13.39 -38.15 12.22
CA GLU A 131 13.19 -38.16 13.68
C GLU A 131 12.93 -36.76 14.23
N ARG A 132 12.38 -36.67 15.46
CA ARG A 132 11.97 -35.41 16.08
C ARG A 132 12.95 -34.83 17.12
N ALA A 133 14.08 -35.48 17.38
CA ALA A 133 14.93 -35.16 18.53
C ALA A 133 15.30 -33.68 18.73
N ASP A 134 15.26 -32.87 17.67
CA ASP A 134 15.58 -31.43 17.62
C ASP A 134 14.37 -30.52 17.42
N LEU A 135 13.14 -31.06 17.43
CA LEU A 135 11.96 -30.22 17.29
C LEU A 135 11.63 -29.49 18.59
N PRO A 136 11.41 -28.14 18.54
CA PRO A 136 11.00 -27.40 19.71
C PRO A 136 9.56 -27.73 20.11
N ARG A 137 9.13 -27.24 21.27
CA ARG A 137 7.74 -27.29 21.71
C ARG A 137 6.80 -26.74 20.63
N GLY A 138 5.67 -27.41 20.42
CA GLY A 138 4.72 -27.07 19.38
C GLY A 138 5.08 -27.56 17.99
N GLY A 139 6.25 -28.17 17.80
CA GLY A 139 6.66 -28.82 16.54
C GLY A 139 5.94 -30.15 16.33
N TYR A 140 5.84 -30.60 15.09
CA TYR A 140 5.14 -31.84 14.73
C TYR A 140 5.69 -32.48 13.45
N ARG A 141 5.27 -33.72 13.19
CA ARG A 141 5.56 -34.49 11.99
C ARG A 141 4.31 -35.16 11.46
N ILE A 142 4.16 -35.17 10.12
CA ILE A 142 3.10 -35.92 9.44
C ILE A 142 3.75 -36.80 8.38
N GLY A 143 3.27 -38.02 8.23
CA GLY A 143 3.58 -38.90 7.12
C GLY A 143 2.31 -39.57 6.61
N SER A 144 2.18 -39.67 5.28
CA SER A 144 1.07 -40.36 4.63
C SER A 144 1.60 -41.27 3.51
N GLY A 145 1.03 -42.47 3.41
CA GLY A 145 1.45 -43.47 2.42
C GLY A 145 0.99 -44.87 2.78
N ARG A 146 1.66 -45.90 2.24
CA ARG A 146 1.31 -47.29 2.45
C ARG A 146 2.31 -47.99 3.38
N ILE A 147 1.80 -48.66 4.41
CA ILE A 147 2.60 -49.52 5.31
C ILE A 147 2.02 -50.93 5.25
N ALA A 148 2.84 -51.91 4.87
CA ALA A 148 2.46 -53.33 4.75
C ALA A 148 1.16 -53.52 3.94
N GLY A 149 1.00 -52.82 2.83
CA GLY A 149 -0.17 -52.86 1.96
C GLY A 149 -1.39 -52.04 2.42
N ARG A 150 -1.30 -51.39 3.59
CA ARG A 150 -2.42 -50.58 4.16
C ARG A 150 -2.20 -49.09 4.04
N ASP A 151 -3.16 -48.34 3.61
CA ASP A 151 -3.15 -46.92 3.55
C ASP A 151 -3.12 -46.33 4.97
N THR A 152 -2.14 -45.48 5.23
CA THR A 152 -1.82 -45.00 6.59
C THR A 152 -1.47 -43.50 6.56
N VAL A 153 -1.99 -42.75 7.55
CA VAL A 153 -1.58 -41.41 7.89
C VAL A 153 -1.09 -41.41 9.35
N ALA A 154 0.05 -40.85 9.61
CA ALA A 154 0.62 -40.78 10.97
C ALA A 154 0.94 -39.33 11.32
N LEU A 155 0.59 -38.92 12.53
CA LEU A 155 0.84 -37.58 13.08
C LEU A 155 1.40 -37.74 14.50
N ASP A 156 2.53 -37.07 14.76
CA ASP A 156 3.15 -36.96 16.08
C ASP A 156 3.58 -35.52 16.37
N GLY A 157 3.45 -35.09 17.62
CA GLY A 157 3.70 -33.71 18.05
C GLY A 157 4.60 -33.67 19.29
N VAL A 158 5.34 -32.56 19.43
CA VAL A 158 6.07 -32.23 20.65
C VAL A 158 5.10 -31.58 21.65
N GLY A 159 4.57 -32.40 22.56
CA GLY A 159 3.52 -32.02 23.49
C GLY A 159 2.13 -31.91 22.85
N ALA A 160 1.12 -31.58 23.65
CA ALA A 160 -0.26 -31.41 23.22
C ALA A 160 -0.41 -30.31 22.13
N GLU A 161 0.30 -29.20 22.30
CA GLU A 161 0.32 -28.09 21.34
C GLU A 161 0.83 -28.52 19.96
N GLY A 162 1.92 -29.33 19.91
CA GLY A 162 2.47 -29.84 18.65
C GLY A 162 1.51 -30.79 17.93
N LEU A 163 0.83 -31.67 18.68
CA LEU A 163 -0.17 -32.58 18.10
C LEU A 163 -1.36 -31.76 17.52
N PHE A 164 -1.80 -30.72 18.23
CA PHE A 164 -2.85 -29.81 17.77
C PHE A 164 -2.45 -29.04 16.49
N HIS A 165 -1.23 -28.48 16.42
CA HIS A 165 -0.71 -27.81 15.23
C HIS A 165 -0.65 -28.76 14.02
N GLY A 166 -0.22 -30.00 14.24
CA GLY A 166 -0.23 -31.02 13.21
C GLY A 166 -1.62 -31.41 12.75
N ALA A 167 -2.62 -31.46 13.66
CA ALA A 167 -4.02 -31.67 13.30
C ALA A 167 -4.58 -30.52 12.42
N GLN A 168 -4.20 -29.25 12.70
CA GLN A 168 -4.57 -28.11 11.86
C GLN A 168 -3.93 -28.19 10.46
N THR A 169 -2.71 -28.71 10.33
CA THR A 169 -2.10 -28.99 9.04
C THR A 169 -2.77 -30.14 8.32
N LEU A 170 -3.06 -31.25 9.02
CA LEU A 170 -3.77 -32.38 8.43
C LEU A 170 -5.15 -31.97 7.90
N ARG A 171 -5.87 -31.11 8.61
CA ARG A 171 -7.15 -30.55 8.16
C ARG A 171 -7.04 -29.87 6.80
N GLN A 172 -5.95 -29.11 6.53
CA GLN A 172 -5.73 -28.45 5.24
C GLN A 172 -5.29 -29.43 4.14
N LEU A 173 -4.62 -30.52 4.50
CA LEU A 173 -4.20 -31.57 3.58
C LEU A 173 -5.36 -32.50 3.16
N VAL A 174 -6.40 -32.61 3.97
CA VAL A 174 -7.61 -33.41 3.64
C VAL A 174 -8.42 -32.66 2.60
N ARG A 175 -8.41 -33.15 1.36
CA ARG A 175 -9.21 -32.63 0.24
C ARG A 175 -9.70 -33.76 -0.65
N ASP A 176 -10.82 -33.61 -1.28
CA ASP A 176 -11.36 -34.55 -2.25
C ASP A 176 -11.38 -36.00 -1.74
N ARG A 177 -11.71 -36.21 -0.48
CA ARG A 177 -11.69 -37.51 0.21
C ARG A 177 -10.34 -38.21 0.17
N ALA A 178 -9.24 -37.46 0.23
CA ALA A 178 -7.91 -38.02 0.24
C ALA A 178 -6.94 -37.15 1.07
N VAL A 179 -5.83 -37.76 1.48
CA VAL A 179 -4.65 -37.07 2.01
C VAL A 179 -3.52 -37.27 1.01
N PRO A 180 -2.87 -36.23 0.47
CA PRO A 180 -1.74 -36.41 -0.44
C PRO A 180 -0.62 -37.22 0.22
N GLY A 181 0.14 -37.99 -0.57
CA GLY A 181 1.32 -38.71 -0.10
C GLY A 181 2.42 -37.70 0.25
N VAL A 182 2.61 -37.42 1.54
CA VAL A 182 3.53 -36.37 2.00
C VAL A 182 4.35 -36.78 3.21
N VAL A 183 5.49 -36.08 3.35
CA VAL A 183 6.25 -35.98 4.61
C VAL A 183 6.29 -34.49 4.99
N VAL A 184 5.78 -34.19 6.18
CA VAL A 184 5.84 -32.85 6.80
C VAL A 184 6.68 -32.93 8.06
N ARG A 185 7.58 -31.99 8.24
CA ARG A 185 8.30 -31.73 9.48
C ARG A 185 8.29 -30.22 9.73
N ASP A 186 7.67 -29.84 10.82
CA ASP A 186 7.28 -28.43 11.01
C ASP A 186 7.36 -27.99 12.47
N TRP A 187 7.67 -26.71 12.68
CA TRP A 187 7.79 -26.11 14.02
C TRP A 187 7.67 -24.59 13.95
N PRO A 188 7.26 -23.93 15.07
CA PRO A 188 7.17 -22.46 15.10
C PRO A 188 8.54 -21.79 15.07
N GLY A 189 8.67 -20.72 14.29
CA GLY A 189 9.84 -19.83 14.27
C GLY A 189 9.94 -18.95 15.51
N THR A 190 8.78 -18.52 16.04
CA THR A 190 8.65 -17.74 17.30
C THR A 190 7.86 -18.59 18.31
N ALA A 191 8.39 -18.76 19.51
CA ALA A 191 7.78 -19.63 20.52
C ALA A 191 6.40 -19.09 20.96
N VAL A 192 6.28 -17.80 21.26
CA VAL A 192 5.03 -17.12 21.62
C VAL A 192 4.69 -16.12 20.51
N ARG A 193 3.51 -16.30 19.93
CA ARG A 193 3.05 -15.54 18.76
C ARG A 193 1.55 -15.35 18.81
N GLY A 194 1.07 -14.17 18.42
CA GLY A 194 -0.36 -13.95 18.55
C GLY A 194 -0.83 -12.53 18.29
N VAL A 195 -1.91 -12.17 18.96
CA VAL A 195 -2.66 -10.94 18.72
C VAL A 195 -2.81 -10.15 20.01
N THR A 196 -2.71 -8.84 19.88
CA THR A 196 -3.10 -7.87 20.91
C THR A 196 -4.40 -7.19 20.49
N GLU A 197 -5.42 -7.17 21.37
CA GLU A 197 -6.55 -6.24 21.29
C GLU A 197 -6.17 -4.98 22.06
N GLY A 198 -5.36 -4.10 21.45
CA GLY A 198 -4.71 -2.97 22.11
C GLY A 198 -5.06 -1.61 21.52
N PHE A 199 -5.96 -1.54 20.56
CA PHE A 199 -6.41 -0.32 19.91
C PHE A 199 -7.32 0.52 20.82
N TYR A 200 -7.33 1.82 20.57
CA TYR A 200 -8.33 2.76 21.10
C TYR A 200 -9.56 2.78 20.20
N GLY A 201 -10.75 2.90 20.79
CA GLY A 201 -12.02 2.85 20.08
C GLY A 201 -12.97 1.80 20.69
N ARG A 202 -13.97 1.38 19.92
CA ARG A 202 -14.95 0.42 20.39
C ARG A 202 -14.30 -0.97 20.57
N PRO A 203 -14.23 -1.52 21.79
CA PRO A 203 -13.70 -2.86 22.02
C PRO A 203 -14.47 -3.93 21.26
N TRP A 204 -13.80 -5.00 20.88
CA TRP A 204 -14.46 -6.14 20.23
C TRP A 204 -15.59 -6.72 21.09
N SER A 205 -16.64 -7.16 20.44
CA SER A 205 -17.72 -7.90 21.14
C SER A 205 -17.21 -9.27 21.61
N HIS A 206 -17.91 -9.86 22.56
CA HIS A 206 -17.59 -11.20 23.05
C HIS A 206 -17.53 -12.24 21.90
N GLN A 207 -18.51 -12.20 20.96
CA GLN A 207 -18.52 -13.11 19.82
C GLN A 207 -17.33 -12.90 18.86
N GLN A 208 -16.94 -11.66 18.63
CA GLN A 208 -15.75 -11.36 17.84
C GLN A 208 -14.48 -11.94 18.47
N ARG A 209 -14.33 -11.84 19.80
CA ARG A 209 -13.20 -12.43 20.54
C ARG A 209 -13.19 -13.96 20.46
N LEU A 210 -14.36 -14.61 20.62
CA LEU A 210 -14.47 -16.06 20.47
C LEU A 210 -14.07 -16.50 19.05
N ALA A 211 -14.58 -15.83 18.04
CA ALA A 211 -14.25 -16.11 16.65
C ALA A 211 -12.76 -15.80 16.32
N GLN A 212 -12.14 -14.82 17.00
CA GLN A 212 -10.72 -14.54 16.89
C GLN A 212 -9.86 -15.66 17.50
N LEU A 213 -10.27 -16.23 18.63
CA LEU A 213 -9.59 -17.39 19.22
C LEU A 213 -9.62 -18.63 18.31
N ASP A 214 -10.77 -18.87 17.64
CA ASP A 214 -10.88 -19.95 16.65
C ASP A 214 -9.99 -19.71 15.42
N PHE A 215 -9.90 -18.46 14.95
CA PHE A 215 -8.97 -18.07 13.91
C PHE A 215 -7.51 -18.30 14.34
N MET A 216 -7.14 -17.91 15.56
CA MET A 216 -5.80 -18.12 16.11
C MET A 216 -5.42 -19.60 16.18
N GLY A 217 -6.33 -20.48 16.61
CA GLY A 217 -6.12 -21.93 16.60
C GLY A 217 -5.81 -22.46 15.19
N ARG A 218 -6.59 -22.02 14.19
CA ARG A 218 -6.37 -22.43 12.78
C ARG A 218 -5.05 -21.94 12.22
N THR A 219 -4.61 -20.75 12.61
CA THR A 219 -3.36 -20.11 12.16
C THR A 219 -2.18 -20.39 13.09
N LYS A 220 -2.31 -21.34 14.01
CA LYS A 220 -1.26 -21.79 14.95
C LYS A 220 -0.67 -20.66 15.81
N GLN A 221 -1.46 -19.63 16.14
CA GLN A 221 -1.11 -18.59 17.10
C GLN A 221 -1.45 -19.07 18.51
N ASN A 222 -0.70 -18.66 19.54
CA ASN A 222 -0.82 -19.20 20.88
C ASN A 222 -0.89 -18.14 22.00
N ARG A 223 -0.98 -16.84 21.67
CA ARG A 223 -1.15 -15.76 22.66
C ARG A 223 -2.22 -14.76 22.22
N TYR A 224 -3.26 -14.59 23.02
CA TYR A 224 -4.21 -13.49 22.88
C TYR A 224 -4.06 -12.55 24.07
N LEU A 225 -3.61 -11.31 23.84
CA LEU A 225 -3.46 -10.27 24.84
C LEU A 225 -4.68 -9.34 24.82
N TYR A 226 -5.51 -9.44 25.84
CA TYR A 226 -6.58 -8.49 26.09
C TYR A 226 -6.02 -7.20 26.69
N ALA A 227 -5.99 -6.13 25.92
CA ALA A 227 -5.42 -4.83 26.27
C ALA A 227 -6.29 -3.65 25.75
N ALA A 228 -7.62 -3.87 25.60
CA ALA A 228 -8.55 -2.90 25.02
C ALA A 228 -8.38 -1.49 25.61
N GLY A 229 -8.12 -0.49 24.74
CA GLY A 229 -7.77 0.88 25.13
C GLY A 229 -8.86 1.58 25.94
N ASP A 230 -10.15 1.30 25.65
CA ASP A 230 -11.28 1.95 26.32
C ASP A 230 -11.89 1.13 27.48
N ASP A 231 -11.22 0.07 27.93
CA ASP A 231 -11.68 -0.69 29.11
C ASP A 231 -11.25 -0.02 30.41
N ALA A 232 -12.19 0.66 31.05
CA ALA A 232 -11.97 1.36 32.32
C ALA A 232 -11.52 0.43 33.48
N PHE A 233 -11.92 -0.87 33.46
CA PHE A 233 -11.57 -1.82 34.54
C PHE A 233 -10.11 -2.29 34.50
N ARG A 234 -9.39 -1.98 33.45
CA ARG A 234 -7.95 -2.18 33.36
C ARG A 234 -7.15 -0.88 33.51
N GLN A 235 -7.83 0.27 33.56
CA GLN A 235 -7.23 1.62 33.65
C GLN A 235 -7.76 2.37 34.90
N THR A 236 -8.66 3.32 34.75
CA THR A 236 -9.13 4.23 35.81
C THR A 236 -9.87 3.53 36.94
N ARG A 237 -10.56 2.44 36.64
CA ARG A 237 -11.32 1.61 37.61
C ARG A 237 -10.65 0.26 37.90
N TRP A 238 -9.35 0.19 37.78
CA TRP A 238 -8.59 -1.06 37.90
C TRP A 238 -8.72 -1.75 39.26
N ARG A 239 -9.03 -1.00 40.34
CA ARG A 239 -9.26 -1.56 41.65
C ARG A 239 -10.57 -2.32 41.77
N GLU A 240 -11.55 -2.03 40.89
CA GLU A 240 -12.85 -2.65 40.91
C GLU A 240 -12.83 -4.02 40.18
N PRO A 241 -13.61 -5.01 40.68
CA PRO A 241 -13.79 -6.24 39.93
C PRO A 241 -14.61 -5.97 38.67
N TYR A 242 -14.37 -6.76 37.62
CA TYR A 242 -15.26 -6.75 36.47
C TYR A 242 -16.70 -7.11 36.85
N PRO A 243 -17.72 -6.54 36.21
CA PRO A 243 -19.13 -6.95 36.39
C PRO A 243 -19.33 -8.46 36.16
N ALA A 244 -20.37 -9.02 36.80
CA ALA A 244 -20.62 -10.46 36.79
C ALA A 244 -20.74 -11.04 35.36
N ALA A 245 -21.40 -10.32 34.46
CA ALA A 245 -21.55 -10.72 33.06
C ALA A 245 -20.18 -10.80 32.36
N GLN A 246 -19.35 -9.77 32.49
CA GLN A 246 -18.01 -9.75 31.90
C GLN A 246 -17.10 -10.83 32.50
N ARG A 247 -17.25 -11.14 33.80
CA ARG A 247 -16.50 -12.27 34.38
C ARG A 247 -16.93 -13.62 33.79
N ALA A 248 -18.21 -13.79 33.45
CA ALA A 248 -18.68 -14.98 32.73
C ALA A 248 -18.08 -15.06 31.33
N GLU A 249 -18.07 -13.94 30.60
CA GLU A 249 -17.42 -13.82 29.28
C GLU A 249 -15.93 -14.17 29.33
N PHE A 250 -15.17 -13.68 30.33
CA PHE A 250 -13.76 -14.03 30.48
C PHE A 250 -13.54 -15.55 30.72
N ARG A 251 -14.43 -16.22 31.47
CA ARG A 251 -14.35 -17.69 31.65
C ARG A 251 -14.59 -18.41 30.33
N GLU A 252 -15.56 -17.97 29.55
CA GLU A 252 -15.82 -18.57 28.23
C GLU A 252 -14.66 -18.32 27.25
N LEU A 253 -14.09 -17.12 27.26
CA LEU A 253 -12.88 -16.80 26.49
C LEU A 253 -11.73 -17.70 26.89
N ALA A 254 -11.48 -17.90 28.17
CA ALA A 254 -10.42 -18.76 28.67
C ALA A 254 -10.62 -20.23 28.25
N GLU A 255 -11.86 -20.73 28.28
CA GLU A 255 -12.20 -22.07 27.79
C GLU A 255 -11.99 -22.21 26.28
N ARG A 256 -12.44 -21.22 25.50
CA ARG A 256 -12.24 -21.20 24.04
C ARG A 256 -10.75 -21.10 23.68
N ALA A 257 -10.00 -20.25 24.40
CA ALA A 257 -8.56 -20.11 24.23
C ALA A 257 -7.86 -21.46 24.49
N ARG A 258 -8.19 -22.15 25.60
CA ARG A 258 -7.64 -23.46 25.91
C ARG A 258 -7.91 -24.52 24.83
N ARG A 259 -9.13 -24.54 24.26
CA ARG A 259 -9.49 -25.44 23.15
C ARG A 259 -8.66 -25.22 21.90
N ASN A 260 -8.22 -24.00 21.68
CA ASN A 260 -7.40 -23.57 20.54
C ASN A 260 -5.90 -23.53 20.86
N HIS A 261 -5.46 -24.03 22.02
CA HIS A 261 -4.08 -23.92 22.49
C HIS A 261 -3.55 -22.47 22.53
N VAL A 262 -4.44 -21.52 22.86
CA VAL A 262 -4.12 -20.11 23.02
C VAL A 262 -4.08 -19.76 24.50
N THR A 263 -3.00 -19.13 24.97
CA THR A 263 -2.92 -18.54 26.30
C THR A 263 -3.67 -17.21 26.32
N LEU A 264 -4.70 -17.10 27.16
CA LEU A 264 -5.37 -15.84 27.43
C LEU A 264 -4.48 -14.99 28.33
N ALA A 265 -4.04 -13.84 27.83
CA ALA A 265 -3.27 -12.83 28.54
C ALA A 265 -4.12 -11.58 28.81
N TRP A 266 -3.82 -10.88 29.91
CA TRP A 266 -4.51 -9.68 30.32
C TRP A 266 -3.52 -8.59 30.68
N ALA A 267 -3.72 -7.37 30.13
CA ALA A 267 -2.92 -6.19 30.42
C ALA A 267 -3.67 -5.26 31.39
N VAL A 268 -2.94 -4.63 32.32
CA VAL A 268 -3.43 -3.58 33.19
C VAL A 268 -2.53 -2.34 33.12
N ALA A 269 -3.13 -1.16 33.04
CA ALA A 269 -2.46 0.14 32.99
C ALA A 269 -2.88 1.01 34.19
N PRO A 270 -2.46 0.67 35.40
CA PRO A 270 -2.95 1.32 36.62
C PRO A 270 -2.26 2.65 36.92
N ALA A 271 -1.07 2.90 36.39
CA ALA A 271 -0.12 3.92 36.85
C ALA A 271 -0.67 5.35 36.86
N GLN A 272 -1.52 5.73 35.92
CA GLN A 272 -2.16 7.05 35.89
C GLN A 272 -3.16 7.29 37.04
N SER A 273 -3.59 6.24 37.70
CA SER A 273 -4.59 6.29 38.80
C SER A 273 -4.19 5.45 40.01
N MET A 274 -2.88 5.15 40.17
CA MET A 274 -2.29 4.34 41.20
C MET A 274 -1.23 5.16 41.97
N CYS A 275 -1.27 5.11 43.30
CA CYS A 275 -0.17 5.57 44.12
C CYS A 275 0.86 4.43 44.24
N LEU A 276 1.98 4.54 43.50
CA LEU A 276 2.98 3.46 43.37
C LEU A 276 3.70 3.18 44.71
N ALA A 277 3.80 4.17 45.60
CA ALA A 277 4.31 4.03 46.95
C ALA A 277 3.28 3.46 47.97
N SER A 278 2.02 3.26 47.53
CA SER A 278 0.97 2.75 48.42
C SER A 278 0.94 1.23 48.48
N GLY A 279 1.29 0.67 49.62
CA GLY A 279 1.15 -0.77 49.89
C GLY A 279 -0.29 -1.30 49.72
N ASP A 280 -1.30 -0.45 49.96
CA ASP A 280 -2.71 -0.86 49.78
C ASP A 280 -3.11 -0.91 48.31
N ASP A 281 -2.58 -0.02 47.50
CA ASP A 281 -2.77 -0.09 46.03
C ASP A 281 -2.08 -1.32 45.44
N VAL A 282 -0.87 -1.64 45.87
CA VAL A 282 -0.17 -2.86 45.47
C VAL A 282 -0.96 -4.12 45.84
N LYS A 283 -1.51 -4.17 47.11
CA LYS A 283 -2.40 -5.27 47.53
C LYS A 283 -3.68 -5.34 46.69
N ALA A 284 -4.26 -4.20 46.31
CA ALA A 284 -5.45 -4.14 45.47
C ALA A 284 -5.12 -4.70 44.06
N LEU A 285 -3.98 -4.36 43.46
CA LEU A 285 -3.54 -4.88 42.19
C LEU A 285 -3.29 -6.40 42.24
N LYS A 286 -2.63 -6.88 43.30
CA LYS A 286 -2.45 -8.34 43.54
C LYS A 286 -3.81 -9.07 43.59
N ARG A 287 -4.79 -8.53 44.32
CA ARG A 287 -6.16 -9.11 44.34
C ARG A 287 -6.82 -9.10 42.94
N LYS A 288 -6.63 -8.06 42.15
CA LYS A 288 -7.16 -7.98 40.78
C LYS A 288 -6.52 -9.05 39.89
N ILE A 289 -5.22 -9.27 40.00
CA ILE A 289 -4.49 -10.33 39.29
C ILE A 289 -5.00 -11.70 39.70
N ASP A 290 -5.17 -11.95 41.01
CA ASP A 290 -5.74 -13.21 41.53
C ASP A 290 -7.15 -13.47 40.99
N ALA A 291 -7.98 -12.41 40.89
CA ALA A 291 -9.31 -12.49 40.31
C ALA A 291 -9.27 -12.84 38.82
N MET A 292 -8.36 -12.24 38.03
CA MET A 292 -8.19 -12.56 36.61
C MET A 292 -7.63 -13.96 36.40
N TRP A 293 -6.71 -14.42 37.25
CA TRP A 293 -6.22 -15.80 37.26
C TRP A 293 -7.37 -16.80 37.46
N ALA A 294 -8.25 -16.53 38.43
CA ALA A 294 -9.44 -17.36 38.73
C ALA A 294 -10.43 -17.41 37.56
N LEU A 295 -10.44 -16.41 36.67
CA LEU A 295 -11.20 -16.39 35.42
C LEU A 295 -10.53 -17.16 34.28
N GLY A 296 -9.29 -17.63 34.46
CA GLY A 296 -8.58 -18.42 33.49
C GLY A 296 -7.46 -17.68 32.72
N VAL A 297 -7.14 -16.43 33.05
CA VAL A 297 -5.98 -15.73 32.54
C VAL A 297 -4.68 -16.42 33.02
N ARG A 298 -3.68 -16.55 32.16
CA ARG A 298 -2.42 -17.28 32.45
C ARG A 298 -1.17 -16.44 32.14
N ALA A 299 -1.31 -15.29 31.53
CA ALA A 299 -0.22 -14.34 31.31
C ALA A 299 -0.69 -12.91 31.65
N PHE A 300 0.23 -12.10 32.17
CA PHE A 300 -0.08 -10.75 32.64
C PHE A 300 0.90 -9.74 32.07
N GLN A 301 0.39 -8.53 31.79
CA GLN A 301 1.21 -7.39 31.37
C GLN A 301 0.87 -6.16 32.22
N LEU A 302 1.90 -5.48 32.75
CA LEU A 302 1.81 -4.15 33.31
C LEU A 302 2.15 -3.13 32.22
N GLN A 303 1.31 -2.12 32.05
CA GLN A 303 1.48 -1.08 31.04
C GLN A 303 1.72 0.28 31.70
N PHE A 304 2.85 0.89 31.36
CA PHE A 304 3.28 2.22 31.78
C PHE A 304 3.42 3.20 30.60
N GLN A 305 2.90 2.86 29.43
CA GLN A 305 2.84 3.80 28.33
C GLN A 305 2.00 5.03 28.71
N ASP A 306 2.31 6.17 28.13
CA ASP A 306 1.60 7.44 28.31
C ASP A 306 1.54 7.94 29.76
N VAL A 307 2.51 7.55 30.60
CA VAL A 307 2.67 8.02 31.96
C VAL A 307 3.75 9.10 32.00
N SER A 308 3.45 10.21 32.69
CA SER A 308 4.44 11.29 32.94
C SER A 308 5.54 10.83 33.90
N TYR A 309 6.77 11.34 33.72
CA TYR A 309 7.88 11.11 34.66
C TYR A 309 7.77 11.90 35.96
N SER A 310 6.95 12.94 36.01
CA SER A 310 6.88 13.90 37.10
C SER A 310 5.47 14.23 37.56
N GLU A 311 4.44 13.75 36.85
CA GLU A 311 3.03 13.92 37.28
C GLU A 311 2.54 12.65 37.97
N TRP A 312 2.77 12.59 39.27
CA TRP A 312 2.39 11.46 40.10
C TRP A 312 0.91 11.53 40.51
N HIS A 313 0.32 10.35 40.74
CA HIS A 313 -1.07 10.28 41.20
C HIS A 313 -1.26 10.70 42.68
N CYS A 314 -0.24 10.58 43.50
CA CYS A 314 -0.27 10.94 44.94
C CYS A 314 1.03 11.57 45.39
N ASP A 315 0.98 12.34 46.48
CA ASP A 315 2.14 13.04 47.04
C ASP A 315 3.23 12.10 47.60
N ARG A 316 2.88 10.87 47.94
CA ARG A 316 3.85 9.88 48.43
C ARG A 316 4.82 9.40 47.39
N ASP A 317 4.40 9.39 46.12
CA ASP A 317 5.24 8.89 45.02
C ASP A 317 6.49 9.79 44.81
N PRO A 318 6.38 11.12 44.69
CA PRO A 318 7.56 11.98 44.62
C PRO A 318 8.37 12.03 45.93
N ASP A 319 7.73 11.87 47.07
CA ASP A 319 8.43 11.81 48.40
C ASP A 319 9.32 10.55 48.48
N GLU A 320 8.87 9.41 47.91
CA GLU A 320 9.59 8.13 47.99
C GLU A 320 10.57 7.94 46.82
N PHE A 321 10.19 8.30 45.60
CA PHE A 321 10.96 8.02 44.41
C PHE A 321 11.69 9.23 43.86
N GLY A 322 11.25 10.45 44.15
CA GLY A 322 11.70 11.70 43.53
C GLY A 322 10.91 12.01 42.27
N SER A 323 11.53 12.78 41.35
CA SER A 323 10.93 13.14 40.06
C SER A 323 11.90 12.92 38.91
N GLY A 324 11.36 12.78 37.68
CA GLY A 324 12.12 12.59 36.46
C GLY A 324 12.22 11.13 36.03
N PRO A 325 12.92 10.89 34.90
CA PRO A 325 12.95 9.59 34.25
C PRO A 325 13.44 8.44 35.13
N GLU A 326 14.52 8.65 35.87
CA GLU A 326 15.06 7.62 36.77
C GLU A 326 14.11 7.27 37.92
N ALA A 327 13.45 8.29 38.51
CA ALA A 327 12.49 8.09 39.58
C ALA A 327 11.29 7.25 39.10
N ALA A 328 10.74 7.59 37.95
CA ALA A 328 9.66 6.82 37.30
C ALA A 328 10.10 5.37 37.01
N ALA A 329 11.30 5.18 36.50
CA ALA A 329 11.84 3.85 36.21
C ALA A 329 11.97 2.99 37.49
N ARG A 330 12.47 3.54 38.61
CA ARG A 330 12.55 2.84 39.89
C ARG A 330 11.16 2.45 40.41
N ALA A 331 10.21 3.36 40.37
CA ALA A 331 8.83 3.09 40.81
C ALA A 331 8.17 1.97 39.96
N HIS A 332 8.34 2.02 38.63
CA HIS A 332 7.83 0.99 37.72
C HIS A 332 8.50 -0.36 37.93
N ALA A 333 9.83 -0.39 38.11
CA ALA A 333 10.58 -1.62 38.36
C ALA A 333 10.19 -2.26 39.70
N ARG A 334 10.01 -1.45 40.77
CA ARG A 334 9.56 -1.92 42.05
C ARG A 334 8.18 -2.59 41.98
N LEU A 335 7.20 -1.92 41.35
CA LEU A 335 5.86 -2.48 41.18
C LEU A 335 5.92 -3.77 40.33
N ALA A 336 6.67 -3.78 39.24
CA ALA A 336 6.83 -4.96 38.40
C ALA A 336 7.46 -6.13 39.21
N GLY A 337 8.50 -5.88 39.98
CA GLY A 337 9.14 -6.87 40.84
C GLY A 337 8.20 -7.44 41.90
N GLU A 338 7.33 -6.61 42.50
CA GLU A 338 6.33 -7.07 43.46
C GLU A 338 5.26 -7.96 42.83
N ILE A 339 4.83 -7.62 41.62
CA ILE A 339 3.85 -8.43 40.91
C ILE A 339 4.50 -9.71 40.34
N ALA A 340 5.74 -9.66 39.86
CA ALA A 340 6.46 -10.86 39.40
C ALA A 340 6.62 -11.89 40.54
N ARG A 341 7.02 -11.44 41.72
CA ARG A 341 7.12 -12.29 42.93
C ARG A 341 5.74 -12.85 43.31
N HIS A 342 4.70 -12.02 43.33
CA HIS A 342 3.34 -12.48 43.63
C HIS A 342 2.87 -13.58 42.67
N LEU A 343 3.15 -13.43 41.37
CA LEU A 343 2.84 -14.45 40.36
C LEU A 343 3.64 -15.74 40.61
N ALA A 344 4.93 -15.65 40.87
CA ALA A 344 5.78 -16.80 41.16
C ALA A 344 5.32 -17.60 42.39
N ASP A 345 4.95 -16.88 43.46
CA ASP A 345 4.56 -17.49 44.75
C ASP A 345 3.14 -18.08 44.71
N ARG A 346 2.20 -17.38 44.07
CA ARG A 346 0.78 -17.74 44.14
C ARG A 346 0.28 -18.45 42.90
N HIS A 347 0.92 -18.23 41.75
CA HIS A 347 0.50 -18.71 40.43
C HIS A 347 1.69 -19.29 39.63
N PRO A 348 2.35 -20.37 40.12
CA PRO A 348 3.59 -20.89 39.49
C PRO A 348 3.41 -21.39 38.05
N GLY A 349 2.17 -21.48 37.55
CA GLY A 349 1.86 -21.80 36.18
C GLY A 349 1.63 -20.57 35.29
N ALA A 350 1.83 -19.34 35.83
CA ALA A 350 1.78 -18.13 35.03
C ALA A 350 3.01 -18.00 34.11
N ASP A 351 2.80 -17.46 32.92
CA ASP A 351 3.93 -17.07 32.08
C ASP A 351 4.68 -15.87 32.70
N PRO A 352 5.95 -15.63 32.36
CA PRO A 352 6.71 -14.49 32.84
C PRO A 352 5.95 -13.18 32.69
N LEU A 353 5.98 -12.32 33.73
CA LEU A 353 5.37 -10.99 33.67
C LEU A 353 5.99 -10.19 32.52
N THR A 354 5.15 -9.52 31.74
CA THR A 354 5.60 -8.57 30.73
C THR A 354 5.36 -7.14 31.23
N VAL A 355 6.31 -6.23 31.01
CA VAL A 355 6.17 -4.80 31.28
C VAL A 355 6.21 -4.05 29.95
N MET A 356 5.22 -3.20 29.70
CA MET A 356 5.25 -2.16 28.67
C MET A 356 5.77 -0.89 29.32
N PRO A 357 7.02 -0.47 29.09
CA PRO A 357 7.59 0.70 29.74
C PRO A 357 7.02 1.99 29.15
N THR A 358 7.25 3.13 29.81
CA THR A 358 6.92 4.45 29.25
C THR A 358 7.66 4.71 27.94
N GLU A 359 8.93 4.31 27.88
CA GLU A 359 9.75 4.40 26.66
C GLU A 359 9.77 3.07 25.91
N PHE A 360 8.68 2.76 25.24
CA PHE A 360 8.46 1.49 24.56
C PHE A 360 8.82 1.50 23.03
N TYR A 361 9.21 2.67 22.48
CA TYR A 361 9.45 2.82 21.03
C TYR A 361 10.75 3.59 20.71
N GLN A 362 11.50 4.01 21.71
CA GLN A 362 12.74 4.77 21.55
C GLN A 362 13.88 3.89 21.04
N ASP A 363 14.86 4.49 20.40
CA ASP A 363 16.15 3.89 20.09
C ASP A 363 17.20 4.25 21.16
N GLY A 364 18.21 3.40 21.30
CA GLY A 364 19.35 3.64 22.20
C GLY A 364 19.01 3.67 23.70
N ALA A 365 19.99 4.02 24.50
CA ALA A 365 19.88 4.16 25.94
C ALA A 365 19.39 5.55 26.32
N THR A 366 18.48 5.62 27.28
CA THR A 366 18.01 6.85 27.92
C THR A 366 18.17 6.72 29.44
N GLU A 367 18.02 7.80 30.20
CA GLU A 367 18.02 7.77 31.65
C GLU A 367 16.95 6.79 32.20
N TYR A 368 15.73 6.89 31.69
CA TYR A 368 14.64 5.99 32.06
C TYR A 368 14.94 4.53 31.77
N ARG A 369 15.36 4.22 30.52
CA ARG A 369 15.61 2.82 30.07
C ARG A 369 16.78 2.20 30.81
N THR A 370 17.83 2.98 31.07
CA THR A 370 19.00 2.54 31.84
C THR A 370 18.66 2.25 33.31
N ALA A 371 17.92 3.14 33.96
CA ALA A 371 17.47 2.95 35.32
C ALA A 371 16.48 1.77 35.45
N LEU A 372 15.54 1.63 34.49
CA LEU A 372 14.62 0.49 34.45
C LEU A 372 15.37 -0.83 34.33
N ALA A 373 16.36 -0.90 33.43
CA ALA A 373 17.18 -2.08 33.22
C ALA A 373 17.98 -2.50 34.46
N ALA A 374 18.45 -1.53 35.23
CA ALA A 374 19.20 -1.77 36.47
C ALA A 374 18.33 -2.37 37.58
N GLU A 375 17.08 -1.93 37.72
CA GLU A 375 16.20 -2.24 38.84
C GLU A 375 15.18 -3.36 38.54
N LEU A 376 14.88 -3.60 37.26
CA LEU A 376 13.84 -4.58 36.83
C LEU A 376 14.31 -6.01 37.14
N ASP A 377 13.41 -6.84 37.66
CA ASP A 377 13.67 -8.27 37.92
C ASP A 377 14.11 -9.00 36.63
N PRO A 378 15.15 -9.85 36.67
CA PRO A 378 15.65 -10.57 35.50
C PRO A 378 14.63 -11.48 34.82
N GLY A 379 13.63 -11.98 35.55
CA GLY A 379 12.57 -12.83 35.02
C GLY A 379 11.46 -12.08 34.26
N VAL A 380 11.45 -10.75 34.33
CA VAL A 380 10.43 -9.91 33.66
C VAL A 380 10.81 -9.69 32.21
N GLN A 381 9.82 -9.78 31.33
CA GLN A 381 9.95 -9.49 29.90
C GLN A 381 9.59 -8.00 29.63
N VAL A 382 10.21 -7.40 28.62
CA VAL A 382 9.94 -6.01 28.23
C VAL A 382 9.27 -5.96 26.86
N ALA A 383 8.12 -5.30 26.79
CA ALA A 383 7.42 -5.04 25.55
C ALA A 383 7.98 -3.82 24.84
N TRP A 384 8.08 -3.91 23.52
CA TRP A 384 8.65 -2.91 22.64
C TRP A 384 7.98 -2.95 21.26
N THR A 385 7.71 -1.79 20.65
CA THR A 385 6.98 -1.71 19.38
C THR A 385 7.87 -1.62 18.15
N GLY A 386 9.17 -1.49 18.30
CA GLY A 386 10.11 -1.10 17.28
C GLY A 386 10.60 0.33 17.49
N VAL A 387 11.45 0.85 16.61
CA VAL A 387 11.84 2.27 16.63
C VAL A 387 10.70 3.08 16.03
N GLY A 388 9.98 3.78 16.91
CA GLY A 388 8.70 4.45 16.61
C GLY A 388 7.49 3.69 17.13
N VAL A 389 6.37 4.41 17.38
CA VAL A 389 5.12 3.82 17.88
C VAL A 389 4.51 2.88 16.85
N VAL A 390 4.53 3.28 15.57
CA VAL A 390 4.10 2.47 14.42
C VAL A 390 5.26 2.43 13.41
N PRO A 391 6.24 1.54 13.59
CA PRO A 391 7.44 1.52 12.78
C PRO A 391 7.17 1.01 11.36
N ARG A 392 7.79 1.63 10.37
CA ARG A 392 7.74 1.16 8.99
C ARG A 392 8.47 -0.18 8.82
N THR A 393 9.60 -0.30 9.48
CA THR A 393 10.43 -1.51 9.49
C THR A 393 10.83 -1.86 10.90
N ILE A 394 11.11 -3.14 11.16
CA ILE A 394 11.76 -3.61 12.39
C ILE A 394 12.88 -4.57 11.96
N THR A 395 14.12 -4.23 12.34
CA THR A 395 15.30 -5.01 11.98
C THR A 395 15.81 -5.84 13.16
N GLY A 396 16.58 -6.86 12.86
CA GLY A 396 17.26 -7.66 13.90
C GLY A 396 18.28 -6.83 14.69
N ARG A 397 18.88 -5.81 14.08
CA ARG A 397 19.81 -4.87 14.75
C ARG A 397 19.10 -4.00 15.78
N GLU A 398 17.95 -3.44 15.43
CA GLU A 398 17.11 -2.63 16.34
C GLU A 398 16.64 -3.47 17.54
N LEU A 399 16.13 -4.68 17.30
CA LEU A 399 15.74 -5.61 18.37
C LEU A 399 16.92 -5.97 19.28
N HIS A 400 18.10 -6.22 18.69
CA HIS A 400 19.32 -6.51 19.45
C HIS A 400 19.72 -5.29 20.31
N GLY A 401 19.70 -4.09 19.76
CA GLY A 401 19.96 -2.83 20.48
C GLY A 401 19.00 -2.62 21.66
N ALA A 402 17.70 -2.78 21.45
CA ALA A 402 16.72 -2.71 22.53
C ALA A 402 16.97 -3.77 23.63
N ARG A 403 17.30 -5.00 23.23
CA ARG A 403 17.65 -6.06 24.17
C ARG A 403 18.93 -5.77 24.96
N GLN A 404 19.93 -5.14 24.36
CA GLN A 404 21.14 -4.74 25.07
C GLN A 404 20.85 -3.65 26.10
N VAL A 405 20.01 -2.65 25.75
CA VAL A 405 19.64 -1.54 26.64
C VAL A 405 18.86 -2.04 27.85
N PHE A 406 17.84 -2.88 27.63
CA PHE A 406 17.00 -3.38 28.74
C PHE A 406 17.59 -4.58 29.47
N GLY A 407 18.51 -5.32 28.88
CA GLY A 407 19.08 -6.54 29.45
C GLY A 407 18.05 -7.65 29.74
N ARG A 408 16.89 -7.63 29.06
CA ARG A 408 15.72 -8.49 29.30
C ARG A 408 15.24 -9.14 28.01
N PRO A 409 14.49 -10.27 28.09
CA PRO A 409 13.81 -10.83 26.92
C PRO A 409 12.78 -9.85 26.36
N MET A 410 12.84 -9.58 25.06
CA MET A 410 11.99 -8.63 24.38
C MET A 410 10.70 -9.25 23.85
N VAL A 411 9.57 -8.65 24.15
CA VAL A 411 8.27 -8.94 23.53
C VAL A 411 8.04 -7.89 22.45
N THR A 412 8.10 -8.27 21.19
CA THR A 412 7.75 -7.39 20.09
C THR A 412 6.24 -7.25 20.00
N MET A 413 5.71 -6.08 20.36
CA MET A 413 4.31 -5.69 20.21
C MET A 413 4.18 -4.78 19.00
N ASP A 414 3.92 -5.37 17.84
CA ASP A 414 3.91 -4.63 16.58
C ASP A 414 2.58 -3.93 16.35
N ASN A 415 2.60 -2.62 16.23
CA ASN A 415 1.43 -1.79 15.98
C ASN A 415 0.98 -1.85 14.50
N TYR A 416 0.78 -3.07 13.99
CA TYR A 416 0.16 -3.34 12.70
C TYR A 416 -0.76 -4.57 12.82
N PRO A 417 -2.01 -4.50 12.35
CA PRO A 417 -2.63 -3.47 11.50
C PRO A 417 -3.40 -2.37 12.23
N VAL A 418 -3.15 -2.06 13.50
CA VAL A 418 -3.91 -1.05 14.25
C VAL A 418 -4.16 0.22 13.43
N ASN A 419 -5.38 0.78 13.52
CA ASN A 419 -5.84 1.92 12.71
C ASN A 419 -6.47 3.07 13.51
N ASP A 420 -6.38 3.05 14.82
CA ASP A 420 -6.97 4.06 15.72
C ASP A 420 -6.46 5.49 15.47
N TYR A 421 -5.25 5.64 14.94
CA TYR A 421 -4.65 6.91 14.50
C TYR A 421 -5.10 7.36 13.09
N ALA A 422 -5.85 6.53 12.36
CA ALA A 422 -6.33 6.77 11.00
C ALA A 422 -7.71 6.13 10.80
N GLN A 423 -8.70 6.58 11.56
CA GLN A 423 -10.03 5.96 11.67
C GLN A 423 -10.85 5.97 10.36
N ASP A 424 -10.45 6.79 9.38
CA ASP A 424 -11.01 6.77 8.03
C ASP A 424 -10.49 5.60 7.18
N ARG A 425 -9.51 4.83 7.68
CA ARG A 425 -8.82 3.76 6.95
C ARG A 425 -8.91 2.42 7.68
N ILE A 426 -8.89 1.35 6.88
CA ILE A 426 -8.56 0.00 7.32
C ILE A 426 -7.28 -0.44 6.61
N PHE A 427 -6.45 -1.24 7.28
CA PHE A 427 -5.16 -1.68 6.74
C PHE A 427 -5.19 -3.18 6.46
N LEU A 428 -5.43 -3.54 5.20
CA LEU A 428 -5.60 -4.94 4.76
C LEU A 428 -4.39 -5.48 3.99
N GLY A 429 -3.31 -4.71 3.88
CA GLY A 429 -2.07 -5.16 3.23
C GLY A 429 -1.35 -6.26 4.00
N PRO A 430 -0.42 -6.99 3.37
CA PRO A 430 0.35 -8.04 4.02
C PRO A 430 1.34 -7.48 5.04
N TYR A 431 1.65 -8.28 6.06
CA TYR A 431 2.67 -7.98 7.06
C TYR A 431 4.06 -7.99 6.40
N THR A 432 4.72 -6.84 6.37
CA THR A 432 6.01 -6.65 5.67
C THR A 432 6.96 -5.76 6.46
N GLY A 433 8.22 -5.67 6.03
CA GLY A 433 9.21 -4.78 6.64
C GLY A 433 9.77 -5.29 7.97
N ARG A 434 9.59 -6.57 8.30
CA ARG A 434 10.18 -7.21 9.50
C ARG A 434 11.16 -8.28 9.07
N GLU A 435 12.40 -8.13 9.53
CA GLU A 435 13.44 -9.13 9.24
C GLU A 435 13.16 -10.46 9.95
N PRO A 436 13.53 -11.61 9.36
CA PRO A 436 13.39 -12.92 10.00
C PRO A 436 14.03 -13.04 11.40
N ALA A 437 15.07 -12.23 11.64
CA ALA A 437 15.75 -12.16 12.93
C ALA A 437 14.85 -11.60 14.05
N VAL A 438 13.85 -10.78 13.73
CA VAL A 438 12.89 -10.22 14.69
C VAL A 438 12.02 -11.34 15.26
N ALA A 439 11.45 -12.19 14.41
CA ALA A 439 10.66 -13.33 14.85
C ALA A 439 11.50 -14.34 15.68
N ALA A 440 12.73 -14.61 15.25
CA ALA A 440 13.61 -15.55 15.93
C ALA A 440 14.19 -15.01 17.25
N GLY A 441 14.38 -13.70 17.36
CA GLY A 441 14.99 -13.02 18.51
C GLY A 441 14.02 -12.56 19.57
N SER A 442 12.72 -12.50 19.28
CA SER A 442 11.68 -12.08 20.23
C SER A 442 11.23 -13.21 21.15
N ALA A 443 11.07 -12.92 22.44
CA ALA A 443 10.44 -13.82 23.39
C ALA A 443 8.96 -14.07 23.04
N ALA A 444 8.30 -13.04 22.52
CA ALA A 444 6.96 -13.13 21.93
C ALA A 444 6.84 -12.08 20.80
N LEU A 445 6.00 -12.39 19.80
CA LEU A 445 5.63 -11.50 18.72
C LEU A 445 4.11 -11.39 18.68
N LEU A 446 3.59 -10.19 18.98
CA LEU A 446 2.16 -9.91 19.06
C LEU A 446 1.83 -8.77 18.10
N ALA A 447 0.88 -9.00 17.19
CA ALA A 447 0.38 -8.00 16.26
C ALA A 447 -0.85 -7.29 16.84
N ASN A 448 -0.85 -5.96 16.86
CA ASN A 448 -1.96 -5.16 17.34
C ASN A 448 -3.03 -5.00 16.26
N ALA A 449 -4.24 -5.44 16.56
CA ALA A 449 -5.36 -5.51 15.62
C ALA A 449 -6.03 -4.14 15.40
N MET A 450 -6.90 -4.06 14.37
CA MET A 450 -7.83 -2.94 14.18
C MET A 450 -9.11 -3.13 15.01
N GLU A 451 -9.88 -2.05 15.17
CA GLU A 451 -11.25 -2.10 15.70
C GLU A 451 -12.13 -3.10 14.92
N GLN A 452 -11.92 -3.23 13.60
CA GLN A 452 -12.61 -4.13 12.70
C GLN A 452 -12.04 -5.56 12.82
N ALA A 453 -12.66 -6.37 13.69
CA ALA A 453 -12.17 -7.69 14.09
C ALA A 453 -11.99 -8.65 12.90
N THR A 454 -13.02 -8.77 12.06
CA THR A 454 -13.02 -9.72 10.93
C THR A 454 -12.04 -9.27 9.84
N ALA A 455 -11.98 -7.97 9.54
CA ALA A 455 -11.03 -7.41 8.58
C ALA A 455 -9.59 -7.57 9.04
N SER A 456 -9.32 -7.46 10.35
CA SER A 456 -8.00 -7.67 10.93
C SER A 456 -7.43 -9.06 10.63
N ARG A 457 -8.27 -10.06 10.35
CA ARG A 457 -7.79 -11.43 10.06
C ARG A 457 -6.95 -11.51 8.80
N ILE A 458 -7.15 -10.63 7.81
CA ILE A 458 -6.31 -10.63 6.60
C ILE A 458 -4.84 -10.34 6.94
N PRO A 459 -4.46 -9.19 7.51
CA PRO A 459 -3.07 -8.94 7.89
C PRO A 459 -2.59 -9.86 9.03
N LEU A 460 -3.44 -10.22 10.00
CA LEU A 460 -3.07 -11.12 11.10
C LEU A 460 -2.78 -12.55 10.63
N PHE A 461 -3.41 -13.03 9.55
CA PHE A 461 -3.05 -14.30 8.92
C PHE A 461 -1.61 -14.27 8.40
N THR A 462 -1.24 -13.17 7.75
CA THR A 462 0.11 -13.02 7.20
C THR A 462 1.16 -12.82 8.30
N ALA A 463 0.80 -12.16 9.39
CA ALA A 463 1.65 -12.06 10.58
C ALA A 463 1.85 -13.42 11.26
N ALA A 464 0.80 -14.27 11.31
CA ALA A 464 0.89 -15.63 11.83
C ALA A 464 1.82 -16.51 10.98
N ASP A 465 1.72 -16.43 9.65
CA ASP A 465 2.61 -17.14 8.71
C ASP A 465 4.06 -16.69 8.86
N TYR A 466 4.30 -15.37 8.96
CA TYR A 466 5.63 -14.83 9.24
C TYR A 466 6.19 -15.33 10.58
N ALA A 467 5.43 -15.27 11.67
CA ALA A 467 5.88 -15.70 12.99
C ALA A 467 6.13 -17.22 13.06
N TRP A 468 5.38 -17.99 12.24
CA TRP A 468 5.55 -19.45 12.15
C TRP A 468 6.80 -19.83 11.36
N ASN A 469 6.98 -19.27 10.15
CA ASN A 469 8.12 -19.61 9.29
C ASN A 469 8.74 -18.33 8.68
N PRO A 470 9.48 -17.53 9.45
CA PRO A 470 9.97 -16.22 9.00
C PRO A 470 10.93 -16.30 7.81
N LYS A 471 11.67 -17.41 7.63
CA LYS A 471 12.56 -17.60 6.48
C LYS A 471 11.81 -18.02 5.21
N GLY A 472 10.75 -18.81 5.37
CA GLY A 472 9.90 -19.28 4.27
C GLY A 472 8.74 -18.35 3.92
N TYR A 473 8.52 -17.30 4.70
CA TYR A 473 7.43 -16.35 4.51
C TYR A 473 7.48 -15.66 3.15
N ARG A 474 6.32 -15.62 2.47
CA ARG A 474 6.12 -14.96 1.19
C ARG A 474 4.90 -14.06 1.29
N PRO A 475 5.06 -12.74 1.51
CA PRO A 475 3.96 -11.84 1.85
C PRO A 475 2.77 -11.91 0.90
N GLN A 476 3.00 -11.89 -0.41
CA GLN A 476 1.93 -11.87 -1.41
C GLN A 476 1.18 -13.21 -1.51
N GLU A 477 1.86 -14.34 -1.35
CA GLU A 477 1.23 -15.65 -1.36
C GLU A 477 0.39 -15.85 -0.09
N SER A 478 0.94 -15.50 1.06
CA SER A 478 0.24 -15.51 2.36
C SER A 478 -0.99 -14.61 2.35
N TRP A 479 -0.89 -13.42 1.74
CA TRP A 479 -1.98 -12.47 1.62
C TRP A 479 -3.13 -12.98 0.74
N ARG A 480 -2.81 -13.66 -0.37
CA ARG A 480 -3.83 -14.32 -1.20
C ARG A 480 -4.54 -15.42 -0.41
N ALA A 481 -3.79 -16.23 0.34
CA ALA A 481 -4.36 -17.28 1.17
C ALA A 481 -5.23 -16.72 2.32
N ALA A 482 -4.88 -15.55 2.87
CA ALA A 482 -5.70 -14.87 3.86
C ALA A 482 -7.07 -14.45 3.29
N MET A 483 -7.10 -13.98 2.04
CA MET A 483 -8.34 -13.67 1.35
C MET A 483 -9.18 -14.93 1.06
N ASP A 484 -8.52 -16.03 0.70
CA ASP A 484 -9.17 -17.33 0.49
C ASP A 484 -9.78 -17.89 1.79
N ASP A 485 -9.05 -17.76 2.92
CA ASP A 485 -9.54 -18.16 4.26
C ASP A 485 -10.78 -17.33 4.67
N LEU A 486 -10.75 -16.02 4.45
CA LEU A 486 -11.88 -15.14 4.78
C LEU A 486 -13.09 -15.38 3.86
N ALA A 487 -12.87 -15.71 2.60
CA ALA A 487 -13.94 -15.99 1.63
C ALA A 487 -14.62 -17.35 1.84
N GLY A 488 -14.05 -18.23 2.66
CA GLY A 488 -14.66 -19.55 2.95
C GLY A 488 -14.80 -20.47 1.75
N GLY A 489 -14.04 -20.25 0.67
CA GLY A 489 -14.06 -21.08 -0.54
C GLY A 489 -15.09 -20.68 -1.61
N ASP A 490 -15.88 -19.62 -1.39
CA ASP A 490 -16.77 -19.09 -2.43
C ASP A 490 -16.03 -18.13 -3.37
N PRO A 491 -15.97 -18.44 -4.70
CA PRO A 491 -15.21 -17.62 -5.65
C PRO A 491 -15.69 -16.17 -5.77
N ARG A 492 -17.00 -15.91 -5.67
CA ARG A 492 -17.57 -14.56 -5.78
C ARG A 492 -17.24 -13.71 -4.55
N THR A 493 -17.39 -14.29 -3.37
CA THR A 493 -16.95 -13.68 -2.11
C THR A 493 -15.45 -13.40 -2.15
N ARG A 494 -14.65 -14.33 -2.68
CA ARG A 494 -13.20 -14.19 -2.82
C ARG A 494 -12.82 -13.01 -3.73
N GLU A 495 -13.50 -12.82 -4.86
CA GLU A 495 -13.30 -11.64 -5.72
C GLU A 495 -13.62 -10.32 -4.99
N ALA A 496 -14.72 -10.28 -4.25
CA ALA A 496 -15.14 -9.10 -3.47
C ALA A 496 -14.16 -8.79 -2.33
N VAL A 497 -13.69 -9.81 -1.59
CA VAL A 497 -12.63 -9.68 -0.58
C VAL A 497 -11.34 -9.18 -1.22
N GLY A 498 -10.99 -9.67 -2.42
CA GLY A 498 -9.84 -9.22 -3.19
C GLY A 498 -9.94 -7.74 -3.59
N ALA A 499 -11.11 -7.29 -4.02
CA ALA A 499 -11.35 -5.88 -4.32
C ALA A 499 -11.28 -5.01 -3.06
N LEU A 500 -11.87 -5.45 -1.95
CA LEU A 500 -11.79 -4.76 -0.67
C LEU A 500 -10.34 -4.65 -0.21
N ALA A 501 -9.63 -5.77 -0.08
CA ALA A 501 -8.24 -5.80 0.40
C ALA A 501 -7.28 -5.05 -0.52
N GLY A 502 -7.49 -5.15 -1.84
CA GLY A 502 -6.66 -4.47 -2.84
C GLY A 502 -6.76 -2.95 -2.78
N ASN A 503 -7.93 -2.40 -2.43
CA ASN A 503 -8.17 -0.95 -2.29
C ASN A 503 -7.96 -0.43 -0.85
N HIS A 504 -7.39 -1.26 0.05
CA HIS A 504 -7.02 -0.91 1.41
C HIS A 504 -5.65 -1.52 1.77
N SER A 505 -4.80 -1.75 0.75
CA SER A 505 -3.52 -2.43 0.93
C SER A 505 -2.40 -1.51 1.38
N SER A 506 -2.49 -0.21 1.12
CA SER A 506 -1.46 0.74 1.54
C SER A 506 -1.55 1.07 3.03
N SER A 507 -0.39 1.17 3.65
CA SER A 507 -0.21 1.51 5.06
C SER A 507 1.17 2.12 5.27
N ILE A 508 1.58 2.32 6.52
CA ILE A 508 2.96 2.69 6.81
C ILE A 508 3.97 1.62 6.36
N LEU A 509 3.56 0.34 6.31
CA LEU A 509 4.46 -0.75 5.88
C LEU A 509 4.73 -0.73 4.38
N SER A 510 3.77 -0.27 3.58
CA SER A 510 3.86 -0.23 2.12
C SER A 510 2.97 0.87 1.53
N PRO A 511 3.48 1.70 0.61
CA PRO A 511 2.67 2.70 -0.08
C PRO A 511 1.78 2.10 -1.19
N THR A 512 1.91 0.80 -1.48
CA THR A 512 1.23 0.16 -2.61
C THR A 512 -0.27 0.06 -2.36
N GLU A 513 -1.07 0.69 -3.23
CA GLU A 513 -2.54 0.71 -3.18
C GLU A 513 -3.11 0.28 -4.51
N SER A 514 -4.21 -0.45 -4.51
CA SER A 514 -4.96 -0.86 -5.72
C SER A 514 -4.09 -1.48 -6.81
N ALA A 515 -3.07 -2.26 -6.43
CA ALA A 515 -2.06 -2.79 -7.37
C ALA A 515 -2.67 -3.59 -8.53
N TYR A 516 -3.80 -4.24 -8.32
CA TYR A 516 -4.52 -5.00 -9.35
C TYR A 516 -5.22 -4.11 -10.39
N LEU A 517 -5.61 -2.88 -10.03
CA LEU A 517 -6.26 -1.91 -10.92
C LEU A 517 -5.26 -1.12 -11.76
N GLN A 518 -4.09 -0.81 -11.22
CA GLN A 518 -3.11 0.06 -11.88
C GLN A 518 -2.72 -0.43 -13.29
N PRO A 519 -2.40 -1.71 -13.53
CA PRO A 519 -2.08 -2.20 -14.88
C PRO A 519 -3.30 -2.13 -15.81
N LEU A 520 -4.53 -2.39 -15.32
CA LEU A 520 -5.76 -2.27 -16.10
C LEU A 520 -6.04 -0.82 -16.51
N MET A 521 -5.85 0.13 -15.58
CA MET A 521 -5.95 1.56 -15.85
C MET A 521 -4.88 2.02 -16.84
N ALA A 522 -3.64 1.59 -16.67
CA ALA A 522 -2.55 1.93 -17.59
C ALA A 522 -2.82 1.40 -19.00
N GLU A 523 -3.28 0.17 -19.13
CA GLU A 523 -3.67 -0.43 -20.41
C GLU A 523 -4.85 0.30 -21.04
N PHE A 524 -5.89 0.60 -20.25
CA PHE A 524 -7.04 1.40 -20.71
C PHE A 524 -6.59 2.75 -21.28
N TRP A 525 -5.77 3.52 -20.56
CA TRP A 525 -5.28 4.81 -21.02
C TRP A 525 -4.38 4.67 -22.26
N ARG A 526 -3.52 3.67 -22.33
CA ARG A 526 -2.64 3.41 -23.47
C ARG A 526 -3.47 3.03 -24.72
N SER A 527 -4.44 2.14 -24.59
CA SER A 527 -5.30 1.74 -25.70
C SER A 527 -6.08 2.92 -26.31
N ARG A 528 -6.42 3.92 -25.48
CA ARG A 528 -7.12 5.13 -25.93
C ARG A 528 -6.25 6.05 -26.79
N THR A 529 -4.93 5.95 -26.72
CA THR A 529 -4.03 6.74 -27.59
C THR A 529 -3.82 6.11 -28.97
N THR A 530 -4.32 4.90 -29.20
CA THR A 530 -4.21 4.19 -30.48
C THR A 530 -5.49 4.29 -31.30
N ASN A 531 -5.42 3.95 -32.59
CA ASN A 531 -6.58 3.84 -33.48
C ASN A 531 -7.19 2.42 -33.53
N ASP A 532 -6.69 1.49 -32.70
CA ASP A 532 -7.21 0.13 -32.60
C ASP A 532 -8.47 0.08 -31.71
N ALA A 533 -9.64 0.01 -32.36
CA ALA A 533 -10.93 -0.04 -31.67
C ALA A 533 -11.08 -1.34 -30.87
N LYS A 534 -10.60 -2.47 -31.39
CA LYS A 534 -10.71 -3.77 -30.70
C LYS A 534 -9.89 -3.82 -29.42
N ALA A 535 -8.65 -3.30 -29.47
CA ALA A 535 -7.81 -3.21 -28.28
C ALA A 535 -8.43 -2.26 -27.23
N ARG A 536 -9.01 -1.12 -27.67
CA ARG A 536 -9.71 -0.20 -26.74
C ARG A 536 -10.91 -0.86 -26.06
N ASP A 537 -11.77 -1.54 -26.83
CA ASP A 537 -12.96 -2.20 -26.28
C ASP A 537 -12.57 -3.32 -25.31
N ALA A 538 -11.53 -4.09 -25.63
CA ALA A 538 -11.02 -5.16 -24.77
C ALA A 538 -10.44 -4.59 -23.44
N ALA A 539 -9.62 -3.54 -23.51
CA ALA A 539 -9.05 -2.90 -22.31
C ALA A 539 -10.15 -2.25 -21.43
N ALA A 540 -11.12 -1.58 -22.07
CA ALA A 540 -12.27 -1.02 -21.38
C ALA A 540 -13.12 -2.10 -20.69
N GLY A 541 -13.36 -3.23 -21.35
CA GLY A 541 -14.12 -4.35 -20.81
C GLY A 541 -13.47 -4.94 -19.55
N ARG A 542 -12.13 -5.14 -19.57
CA ARG A 542 -11.39 -5.64 -18.41
C ARG A 542 -11.44 -4.66 -17.22
N LEU A 543 -11.21 -3.38 -17.46
CA LEU A 543 -11.26 -2.38 -16.40
C LEU A 543 -12.68 -2.23 -15.84
N ARG A 544 -13.69 -2.22 -16.72
CA ARG A 544 -15.10 -2.17 -16.31
C ARG A 544 -15.48 -3.37 -15.43
N ALA A 545 -15.05 -4.58 -15.80
CA ALA A 545 -15.31 -5.80 -15.01
C ALA A 545 -14.71 -5.70 -13.59
N ALA A 546 -13.52 -5.12 -13.46
CA ALA A 546 -12.93 -4.88 -12.14
C ALA A 546 -13.76 -3.89 -11.30
N PHE A 547 -14.29 -2.83 -11.90
CA PHE A 547 -15.21 -1.90 -11.24
C PHE A 547 -16.57 -2.54 -10.90
N THR A 548 -17.05 -3.48 -11.73
CA THR A 548 -18.27 -4.27 -11.43
C THR A 548 -18.10 -5.07 -10.13
N VAL A 549 -16.95 -5.73 -9.95
CA VAL A 549 -16.66 -6.44 -8.69
C VAL A 549 -16.69 -5.50 -7.49
N MET A 550 -16.11 -4.29 -7.63
CA MET A 550 -16.16 -3.28 -6.56
C MET A 550 -17.60 -2.80 -6.27
N ARG A 551 -18.41 -2.59 -7.31
CA ARG A 551 -19.82 -2.17 -7.17
C ARG A 551 -20.67 -3.23 -6.46
N GLU A 552 -20.39 -4.50 -6.72
CA GLU A 552 -21.12 -5.62 -6.12
C GLU A 552 -20.56 -6.07 -4.76
N ALA A 553 -19.39 -5.57 -4.36
CA ALA A 553 -18.74 -5.97 -3.11
C ALA A 553 -19.60 -5.75 -1.85
N PRO A 554 -20.38 -4.66 -1.68
CA PRO A 554 -21.25 -4.49 -0.52
C PRO A 554 -22.28 -5.63 -0.36
N GLU A 555 -22.91 -6.04 -1.44
CA GLU A 555 -23.87 -7.13 -1.45
C GLU A 555 -23.21 -8.50 -1.16
N ARG A 556 -22.09 -8.76 -1.84
CA ARG A 556 -21.34 -10.01 -1.71
C ARG A 556 -20.70 -10.19 -0.32
N LEU A 557 -20.43 -9.08 0.38
CA LEU A 557 -19.81 -9.03 1.72
C LEU A 557 -20.78 -8.52 2.79
N ALA A 558 -22.07 -8.65 2.59
CA ALA A 558 -23.10 -8.14 3.52
C ALA A 558 -22.96 -8.68 4.95
N SER A 559 -22.39 -9.87 5.14
CA SER A 559 -22.07 -10.42 6.46
C SER A 559 -21.04 -9.60 7.25
N LEU A 560 -20.26 -8.74 6.57
CA LEU A 560 -19.23 -7.86 7.16
C LEU A 560 -19.73 -6.42 7.34
N ASP A 561 -20.96 -6.11 6.94
CA ASP A 561 -21.51 -4.74 6.93
C ASP A 561 -21.50 -4.08 8.32
N SER A 562 -21.78 -4.83 9.38
CA SER A 562 -21.76 -4.31 10.77
C SER A 562 -20.39 -3.77 11.22
N GLU A 563 -19.29 -4.21 10.58
CA GLU A 563 -17.93 -3.77 10.86
C GLU A 563 -17.38 -2.83 9.78
N LEU A 564 -17.74 -3.04 8.52
CA LEU A 564 -17.09 -2.46 7.34
C LEU A 564 -18.02 -1.63 6.46
N GLY A 565 -19.29 -1.44 6.84
CA GLY A 565 -20.29 -0.74 6.04
C GLY A 565 -19.78 0.54 5.36
N PRO A 566 -19.16 1.49 6.08
CA PRO A 566 -18.68 2.74 5.48
C PRO A 566 -17.65 2.52 4.36
N TRP A 567 -16.75 1.53 4.49
CA TRP A 567 -15.74 1.21 3.47
C TRP A 567 -16.32 0.41 2.32
N LEU A 568 -17.25 -0.51 2.60
CA LEU A 568 -17.96 -1.27 1.56
C LEU A 568 -18.84 -0.36 0.71
N ASP A 569 -19.62 0.52 1.32
CA ASP A 569 -20.43 1.52 0.62
C ASP A 569 -19.57 2.42 -0.28
N GLN A 570 -18.46 2.91 0.25
CA GLN A 570 -17.55 3.78 -0.51
C GLN A 570 -16.90 3.01 -1.66
N LEU A 571 -16.50 1.75 -1.45
CA LEU A 571 -15.98 0.85 -2.48
C LEU A 571 -17.01 0.64 -3.60
N GLY A 572 -18.26 0.37 -3.24
CA GLY A 572 -19.37 0.22 -4.19
C GLY A 572 -19.63 1.49 -5.01
N ARG A 573 -19.57 2.68 -4.37
CA ARG A 573 -19.68 3.97 -5.07
C ARG A 573 -18.55 4.18 -6.06
N TYR A 574 -17.28 3.87 -5.68
CA TYR A 574 -16.15 3.91 -6.62
C TYR A 574 -16.32 2.91 -7.77
N GLY A 575 -16.85 1.71 -7.50
CA GLY A 575 -17.19 0.75 -8.54
C GLY A 575 -18.18 1.32 -9.54
N THR A 576 -19.31 1.89 -9.06
CA THR A 576 -20.32 2.55 -9.88
C THR A 576 -19.75 3.72 -10.67
N ALA A 577 -18.97 4.60 -10.02
CA ALA A 577 -18.32 5.72 -10.70
C ALA A 577 -17.33 5.25 -11.77
N GLY A 578 -16.59 4.18 -11.51
CA GLY A 578 -15.64 3.59 -12.45
C GLY A 578 -16.31 2.99 -13.68
N GLU A 579 -17.40 2.24 -13.51
CA GLU A 579 -18.20 1.72 -14.62
C GLU A 579 -18.74 2.85 -15.51
N LEU A 580 -19.41 3.84 -14.90
CA LEU A 580 -19.95 5.00 -15.60
C LEU A 580 -18.84 5.78 -16.32
N ALA A 581 -17.70 5.96 -15.69
CA ALA A 581 -16.55 6.63 -16.28
C ALA A 581 -16.03 5.91 -17.53
N VAL A 582 -15.88 4.58 -17.48
CA VAL A 582 -15.46 3.77 -18.62
C VAL A 582 -16.52 3.83 -19.72
N ASP A 583 -17.79 3.64 -19.40
CA ASP A 583 -18.91 3.65 -20.36
C ASP A 583 -19.03 5.01 -21.07
N MET A 584 -18.92 6.12 -20.34
CA MET A 584 -18.89 7.47 -20.89
C MET A 584 -17.74 7.66 -21.88
N LEU A 585 -16.54 7.31 -21.50
CA LEU A 585 -15.37 7.46 -22.36
C LEU A 585 -15.43 6.55 -23.60
N GLN A 586 -16.06 5.38 -23.51
CA GLN A 586 -16.29 4.48 -24.65
C GLN A 586 -17.35 5.04 -25.60
N ALA A 587 -18.44 5.63 -25.09
CA ALA A 587 -19.42 6.33 -25.92
C ALA A 587 -18.78 7.52 -26.68
N GLN A 588 -17.97 8.30 -25.99
CA GLN A 588 -17.17 9.37 -26.61
C GLN A 588 -16.23 8.86 -27.72
N ALA A 589 -15.56 7.72 -27.49
CA ALA A 589 -14.66 7.12 -28.48
C ALA A 589 -15.40 6.66 -29.75
N ARG A 590 -16.69 6.34 -29.64
CA ARG A 590 -17.58 5.99 -30.76
C ARG A 590 -18.28 7.20 -31.39
N GLY A 591 -18.12 8.41 -30.81
CA GLY A 591 -18.81 9.62 -31.26
C GLY A 591 -20.29 9.70 -30.81
N ASP A 592 -20.71 8.81 -29.90
CA ASP A 592 -22.07 8.76 -29.37
C ASP A 592 -22.22 9.79 -28.24
N GLY A 593 -22.61 11.03 -28.65
CA GLY A 593 -22.73 12.16 -27.73
C GLY A 593 -23.90 12.02 -26.75
N GLU A 594 -24.99 11.40 -27.18
CA GLU A 594 -26.17 11.19 -26.36
C GLU A 594 -25.90 10.23 -25.20
N THR A 595 -25.33 9.06 -25.47
CA THR A 595 -24.95 8.09 -24.43
C THR A 595 -23.85 8.67 -23.53
N ALA A 596 -22.87 9.38 -24.11
CA ALA A 596 -21.81 10.01 -23.33
C ALA A 596 -22.36 11.05 -22.34
N TRP A 597 -23.30 11.89 -22.79
CA TRP A 597 -23.90 12.92 -21.94
C TRP A 597 -24.79 12.31 -20.85
N ARG A 598 -25.68 11.38 -21.21
CA ARG A 598 -26.53 10.67 -20.23
C ARG A 598 -25.67 9.99 -19.14
N THR A 599 -24.60 9.35 -19.52
CA THR A 599 -23.68 8.69 -18.58
C THR A 599 -22.93 9.70 -17.71
N SER A 600 -22.57 10.87 -18.27
CA SER A 600 -21.97 11.99 -17.52
C SER A 600 -22.90 12.52 -16.43
N LEU A 601 -24.19 12.69 -16.75
CA LEU A 601 -25.22 13.09 -15.79
C LEU A 601 -25.41 12.05 -14.68
N ALA A 602 -25.38 10.76 -15.02
CA ALA A 602 -25.44 9.68 -14.02
C ALA A 602 -24.20 9.64 -13.11
N LEU A 603 -23.03 9.97 -13.64
CA LEU A 603 -21.77 9.98 -12.88
C LEU A 603 -21.69 11.16 -11.88
N ALA A 604 -22.27 12.32 -12.19
CA ALA A 604 -22.16 13.54 -11.40
C ALA A 604 -22.63 13.38 -9.93
N PRO A 605 -23.84 12.85 -9.64
CA PRO A 605 -24.29 12.64 -8.25
C PRO A 605 -23.42 11.61 -7.52
N VAL A 606 -22.95 10.54 -8.18
CA VAL A 606 -22.08 9.54 -7.57
C VAL A 606 -20.75 10.15 -7.11
N ARG A 607 -20.17 11.04 -7.94
CA ARG A 607 -18.96 11.77 -7.56
C ARG A 607 -19.19 12.73 -6.38
N THR A 608 -20.37 13.33 -6.29
CA THR A 608 -20.74 14.18 -5.15
C THR A 608 -20.82 13.37 -3.87
N GLU A 609 -21.44 12.20 -3.93
CA GLU A 609 -21.52 11.28 -2.77
C GLU A 609 -20.14 10.70 -2.36
N LEU A 610 -19.27 10.42 -3.33
CA LEU A 610 -17.88 10.02 -3.05
C LEU A 610 -17.15 11.07 -2.21
N GLY A 611 -17.31 12.36 -2.56
CA GLY A 611 -16.69 13.47 -1.81
C GLY A 611 -17.27 13.70 -0.39
N ARG A 612 -18.44 13.14 -0.08
CA ARG A 612 -19.06 13.19 1.26
C ARG A 612 -18.69 12.00 2.14
N GLY A 613 -18.21 10.92 1.53
CA GLY A 613 -17.80 9.70 2.25
C GLY A 613 -16.63 9.98 3.20
N LYS A 614 -16.70 9.43 4.41
CA LYS A 614 -15.62 9.54 5.41
C LYS A 614 -14.56 8.44 5.26
N ALA A 615 -14.92 7.32 4.68
CA ALA A 615 -14.02 6.18 4.48
C ALA A 615 -13.10 6.44 3.28
N THR A 616 -11.81 6.25 3.48
CA THR A 616 -10.79 6.34 2.42
C THR A 616 -10.65 4.98 1.73
N VAL A 617 -10.83 4.93 0.40
CA VAL A 617 -10.73 3.75 -0.44
C VAL A 617 -9.85 4.05 -1.65
N GLY A 618 -8.91 3.17 -1.99
CA GLY A 618 -8.03 3.30 -3.16
C GLY A 618 -7.22 4.59 -3.17
N LYS A 619 -6.62 4.92 -2.01
CA LYS A 619 -5.88 6.16 -1.76
C LYS A 619 -4.84 6.44 -2.83
N GLY A 620 -4.95 7.60 -3.48
CA GLY A 620 -4.00 8.04 -4.51
C GLY A 620 -4.14 7.34 -5.86
N VAL A 621 -5.16 6.48 -6.06
CA VAL A 621 -5.40 5.74 -7.32
C VAL A 621 -6.76 6.08 -7.92
N LEU A 622 -7.85 5.93 -7.16
CA LEU A 622 -9.21 6.07 -7.69
C LEU A 622 -9.59 7.52 -7.99
N ASP A 623 -9.31 8.46 -7.09
CA ASP A 623 -9.60 9.88 -7.33
C ASP A 623 -8.81 10.48 -8.50
N PRO A 624 -7.49 10.23 -8.64
CA PRO A 624 -6.74 10.63 -9.83
C PRO A 624 -7.31 10.05 -11.12
N PHE A 625 -7.77 8.78 -11.12
CA PHE A 625 -8.44 8.18 -12.27
C PHE A 625 -9.69 8.96 -12.65
N LEU A 626 -10.62 9.19 -11.72
CA LEU A 626 -11.87 9.93 -11.96
C LEU A 626 -11.62 11.39 -12.34
N THR A 627 -10.58 12.01 -11.78
CA THR A 627 -10.16 13.38 -12.16
C THR A 627 -9.68 13.43 -13.60
N ARG A 628 -8.88 12.46 -14.03
CA ARG A 628 -8.44 12.35 -15.43
C ARG A 628 -9.62 12.10 -16.36
N VAL A 629 -10.56 11.24 -15.99
CA VAL A 629 -11.81 10.99 -16.76
C VAL A 629 -12.58 12.28 -16.97
N ALA A 630 -12.78 13.08 -15.91
CA ALA A 630 -13.49 14.36 -16.01
C ALA A 630 -12.78 15.34 -16.95
N LYS A 631 -11.44 15.41 -16.89
CA LYS A 631 -10.64 16.27 -17.78
C LYS A 631 -10.75 15.83 -19.25
N GLU A 632 -10.66 14.52 -19.52
CA GLU A 632 -10.81 13.97 -20.88
C GLU A 632 -12.23 14.24 -21.42
N SER A 633 -13.26 14.07 -20.58
CA SER A 633 -14.63 14.36 -20.94
C SER A 633 -14.87 15.85 -21.22
N ALA A 634 -14.31 16.74 -20.41
CA ALA A 634 -14.40 18.18 -20.63
C ALA A 634 -13.76 18.60 -21.97
N MET A 635 -12.60 18.02 -22.31
CA MET A 635 -11.99 18.27 -23.64
C MET A 635 -12.85 17.75 -24.79
N TRP A 636 -13.49 16.59 -24.62
CA TRP A 636 -14.34 16.02 -25.65
C TRP A 636 -15.63 16.83 -25.87
N THR A 637 -16.29 17.28 -24.79
CA THR A 637 -17.48 18.12 -24.84
C THR A 637 -17.18 19.57 -25.22
N GLY A 638 -15.94 20.02 -24.99
CA GLY A 638 -15.53 21.42 -25.10
C GLY A 638 -15.87 22.26 -23.85
N ALA A 639 -16.34 21.62 -22.77
CA ALA A 639 -16.70 22.30 -21.52
C ALA A 639 -15.50 22.91 -20.77
N ASP A 640 -14.27 22.53 -21.13
CA ASP A 640 -13.02 23.16 -20.67
C ASP A 640 -12.79 24.56 -21.29
N ARG A 641 -13.56 24.93 -22.29
CA ARG A 641 -13.48 26.23 -22.96
C ARG A 641 -14.33 27.27 -22.22
N ARG A 642 -13.87 28.49 -22.18
CA ARG A 642 -14.62 29.62 -21.63
C ARG A 642 -14.93 30.59 -22.76
N PRO A 643 -16.06 30.43 -23.48
CA PRO A 643 -16.34 31.20 -24.67
C PRO A 643 -16.66 32.65 -24.39
N GLY A 644 -17.05 33.02 -23.17
CA GLY A 644 -17.38 34.37 -22.77
C GLY A 644 -18.33 34.41 -21.54
N PRO A 645 -18.78 35.62 -21.15
CA PRO A 645 -19.70 35.76 -20.03
C PRO A 645 -21.04 35.09 -20.28
N VAL A 646 -21.58 34.45 -19.23
CA VAL A 646 -22.88 33.79 -19.26
C VAL A 646 -23.91 34.65 -18.53
N THR A 647 -25.07 34.89 -19.16
CA THR A 647 -26.21 35.52 -18.54
C THR A 647 -27.39 34.56 -18.49
N ARG A 648 -28.07 34.45 -17.37
CA ARG A 648 -29.29 33.66 -17.19
C ARG A 648 -30.45 34.63 -16.90
N THR A 649 -31.48 34.57 -17.72
CA THR A 649 -32.78 35.21 -17.49
C THR A 649 -33.83 34.12 -17.34
N GLY A 650 -35.07 34.41 -16.89
CA GLY A 650 -36.02 33.35 -16.55
C GLY A 650 -36.31 32.34 -17.66
N ASP A 651 -36.15 32.73 -18.92
CA ASP A 651 -36.46 31.97 -20.13
C ASP A 651 -35.24 31.75 -21.07
N ALA A 652 -34.08 32.31 -20.75
CA ALA A 652 -32.91 32.21 -21.61
C ALA A 652 -31.59 32.02 -20.88
N TYR A 653 -30.74 31.19 -21.46
CA TYR A 653 -29.31 31.02 -21.12
C TYR A 653 -28.47 31.56 -22.28
N THR A 654 -27.78 32.68 -22.08
CA THR A 654 -27.02 33.37 -23.10
C THR A 654 -25.54 33.38 -22.82
N VAL A 655 -24.75 33.01 -23.80
CA VAL A 655 -23.27 33.14 -23.83
C VAL A 655 -22.95 34.29 -24.80
N ARG A 656 -22.29 35.36 -24.30
CA ARG A 656 -21.81 36.49 -25.10
C ARG A 656 -20.36 36.25 -25.47
N LEU A 657 -20.01 36.54 -26.73
CA LEU A 657 -18.63 36.50 -27.23
C LEU A 657 -18.02 37.89 -27.15
N ASP A 658 -16.72 38.00 -27.05
CA ASP A 658 -15.97 39.24 -27.04
C ASP A 658 -16.12 40.03 -28.35
N ARG A 659 -16.37 39.33 -29.44
CA ARG A 659 -16.58 39.86 -30.79
C ARG A 659 -17.36 38.87 -31.66
N ALA A 660 -17.82 39.30 -32.81
CA ALA A 660 -18.42 38.40 -33.79
C ALA A 660 -17.37 37.46 -34.40
N ARG A 661 -17.55 36.16 -34.17
CA ARG A 661 -16.63 35.10 -34.59
C ARG A 661 -17.30 34.11 -35.56
N PRO A 662 -16.54 33.51 -36.49
CA PRO A 662 -17.08 32.46 -37.36
C PRO A 662 -17.31 31.18 -36.53
N VAL A 663 -18.57 30.76 -36.44
CA VAL A 663 -19.00 29.57 -35.67
C VAL A 663 -19.15 28.39 -36.64
N GLU A 664 -18.37 27.33 -36.40
CA GLU A 664 -18.40 26.09 -37.17
C GLU A 664 -19.44 25.10 -36.65
N ALA A 665 -19.57 25.03 -35.32
CA ALA A 665 -20.57 24.22 -34.65
C ALA A 665 -20.92 24.78 -33.26
N VAL A 666 -22.07 24.36 -32.73
CA VAL A 666 -22.50 24.65 -31.36
C VAL A 666 -22.93 23.35 -30.70
N THR A 667 -22.40 23.06 -29.51
CA THR A 667 -22.83 21.92 -28.66
C THR A 667 -23.58 22.49 -27.46
N ALA A 668 -24.84 22.10 -27.28
CA ALA A 668 -25.63 22.39 -26.10
C ALA A 668 -25.81 21.15 -25.23
N MET A 669 -25.56 21.29 -23.96
CA MET A 669 -25.71 20.25 -22.94
C MET A 669 -26.73 20.73 -21.89
N THR A 670 -27.83 20.00 -21.82
CA THR A 670 -28.95 20.32 -20.93
C THR A 670 -29.36 19.08 -20.12
N GLU A 671 -30.19 19.26 -19.10
CA GLU A 671 -30.93 18.12 -18.56
C GLU A 671 -31.79 17.49 -19.66
N PRO A 672 -32.03 16.18 -19.64
CA PRO A 672 -32.96 15.53 -20.53
C PRO A 672 -34.35 16.15 -20.40
N GLY A 673 -34.98 16.47 -21.56
CA GLY A 673 -36.31 17.05 -21.58
C GLY A 673 -37.40 16.04 -21.17
N THR A 674 -38.41 16.54 -20.46
CA THR A 674 -39.68 15.79 -20.29
C THR A 674 -40.58 16.00 -21.51
N ASP A 675 -41.47 15.07 -21.79
CA ASP A 675 -42.36 15.12 -22.94
C ASP A 675 -43.12 16.46 -23.01
N GLY A 676 -42.94 17.19 -24.14
CA GLY A 676 -43.65 18.43 -24.45
C GLY A 676 -42.90 19.72 -24.12
N VAL A 677 -41.76 19.69 -23.43
CA VAL A 677 -40.97 20.91 -23.14
C VAL A 677 -39.85 21.06 -24.16
N ARG A 678 -39.93 22.04 -25.04
CA ARG A 678 -38.96 22.28 -26.10
C ARG A 678 -38.19 23.59 -25.84
N GLY A 679 -36.91 23.58 -26.07
CA GLY A 679 -36.02 24.75 -26.12
C GLY A 679 -35.47 24.93 -27.50
N THR A 680 -35.16 26.18 -27.87
CA THR A 680 -34.55 26.52 -29.16
C THR A 680 -33.13 27.05 -28.93
N LEU A 681 -32.18 26.50 -29.69
CA LEU A 681 -30.83 27.02 -29.82
C LEU A 681 -30.79 28.13 -30.88
N GLU A 682 -30.26 29.31 -30.53
CA GLU A 682 -30.18 30.48 -31.38
C GLU A 682 -28.79 31.13 -31.33
N ALA A 683 -28.44 31.83 -32.43
CA ALA A 683 -27.25 32.68 -32.51
C ALA A 683 -27.65 34.14 -32.83
N HIS A 684 -26.98 35.08 -32.21
CA HIS A 684 -27.10 36.46 -32.54
C HIS A 684 -26.10 36.86 -33.63
N VAL A 685 -26.64 37.33 -34.78
CA VAL A 685 -25.84 37.75 -35.92
C VAL A 685 -25.88 39.31 -35.97
N PRO A 686 -24.75 39.99 -35.88
CA PRO A 686 -24.73 41.46 -35.93
C PRO A 686 -25.49 42.01 -37.13
N GLY A 687 -26.40 42.95 -36.88
CA GLY A 687 -27.25 43.56 -37.92
C GLY A 687 -28.45 42.72 -38.39
N GLN A 688 -28.59 41.49 -37.94
CA GLN A 688 -29.66 40.57 -38.36
C GLN A 688 -30.46 40.02 -37.16
N GLY A 689 -29.98 40.23 -35.92
CA GLY A 689 -30.62 39.74 -34.70
C GLY A 689 -30.47 38.24 -34.45
N TRP A 690 -31.38 37.67 -33.66
CA TRP A 690 -31.37 36.29 -33.30
C TRP A 690 -31.87 35.37 -34.42
N ARG A 691 -31.10 34.33 -34.73
CA ARG A 691 -31.42 33.29 -35.72
C ARG A 691 -31.48 31.90 -35.08
N PRO A 692 -32.51 31.10 -35.34
CA PRO A 692 -32.61 29.76 -34.83
C PRO A 692 -31.54 28.84 -35.49
N LEU A 693 -30.89 28.01 -34.66
CA LEU A 693 -29.94 26.97 -35.05
C LEU A 693 -30.53 25.57 -34.95
N GLY A 694 -31.68 25.40 -34.32
CA GLY A 694 -32.40 24.15 -34.15
C GLY A 694 -33.07 24.01 -32.78
N GLU A 695 -33.87 22.97 -32.64
CA GLU A 695 -34.50 22.59 -31.36
C GLU A 695 -33.50 21.75 -30.51
N LEU A 696 -33.66 21.81 -29.18
CA LEU A 696 -32.91 20.98 -28.27
C LEU A 696 -33.37 19.52 -28.39
N ALA A 697 -32.43 18.60 -28.43
CA ALA A 697 -32.73 17.19 -28.43
C ALA A 697 -33.26 16.73 -27.03
N PRO A 698 -34.26 15.84 -26.99
CA PRO A 698 -34.82 15.33 -25.72
C PRO A 698 -33.78 14.63 -24.82
N SER A 699 -32.71 14.09 -25.40
CA SER A 699 -31.60 13.47 -24.69
C SER A 699 -30.75 14.44 -23.88
N GLY A 700 -30.91 15.75 -24.08
CA GLY A 700 -30.08 16.81 -23.51
C GLY A 700 -28.75 17.06 -24.24
N TRP A 701 -28.44 16.28 -25.27
CA TRP A 701 -27.26 16.47 -26.12
C TRP A 701 -27.66 17.00 -27.49
N THR A 702 -27.39 18.27 -27.76
CA THR A 702 -27.69 18.89 -29.06
C THR A 702 -26.41 19.40 -29.70
N GLN A 703 -26.18 19.05 -30.99
CA GLN A 703 -25.10 19.58 -31.79
C GLN A 703 -25.64 20.17 -33.10
N SER A 704 -25.43 21.46 -33.29
CA SER A 704 -25.82 22.18 -34.51
C SER A 704 -24.56 22.62 -35.29
N ARG A 705 -24.65 22.65 -36.61
CA ARG A 705 -23.59 23.04 -37.55
C ARG A 705 -24.08 24.12 -38.54
N PRO A 706 -24.08 25.37 -38.12
CA PRO A 706 -24.51 26.49 -38.98
C PRO A 706 -23.42 26.79 -40.02
N GLU A 707 -23.78 26.79 -41.30
CA GLU A 707 -22.86 27.14 -42.38
C GLU A 707 -22.66 28.66 -42.48
N GLY A 708 -21.39 29.12 -42.55
CA GLY A 708 -21.01 30.52 -42.81
C GLY A 708 -21.45 31.52 -41.72
N LEU A 709 -21.85 31.07 -40.56
CA LEU A 709 -22.38 31.92 -39.51
C LEU A 709 -21.28 32.71 -38.77
N ARG A 710 -21.45 34.00 -38.62
CA ARG A 710 -20.68 34.84 -37.67
C ARG A 710 -21.59 35.34 -36.58
N ALA A 711 -21.33 34.94 -35.33
CA ALA A 711 -22.13 35.28 -34.17
C ALA A 711 -21.32 36.02 -33.10
N ASP A 712 -21.94 36.93 -32.37
CA ASP A 712 -21.40 37.59 -31.18
C ASP A 712 -22.11 37.18 -29.90
N ALA A 713 -23.18 36.37 -30.00
CA ALA A 713 -23.77 35.67 -28.86
C ALA A 713 -24.49 34.39 -29.30
N LEU A 714 -24.64 33.47 -28.37
CA LEU A 714 -25.42 32.24 -28.50
C LEU A 714 -26.40 32.17 -27.35
N ARG A 715 -27.61 31.66 -27.57
CA ARG A 715 -28.55 31.41 -26.47
C ARG A 715 -29.37 30.15 -26.65
N ILE A 716 -29.86 29.68 -25.55
CA ILE A 716 -30.93 28.70 -25.47
C ILE A 716 -32.14 29.43 -24.91
N THR A 717 -33.25 29.41 -25.63
CA THR A 717 -34.54 29.93 -25.17
C THR A 717 -35.52 28.79 -25.02
N GLY A 718 -36.40 28.85 -24.02
CA GLY A 718 -37.44 27.86 -23.80
C GLY A 718 -38.66 28.41 -23.13
N ALA A 719 -39.80 27.70 -23.27
CA ALA A 719 -41.02 28.00 -22.50
C ALA A 719 -40.77 27.75 -20.99
N PRO A 720 -41.67 28.29 -20.10
CA PRO A 720 -41.57 27.95 -18.67
C PRO A 720 -41.50 26.44 -18.46
N GLY A 721 -40.43 25.96 -17.79
CA GLY A 721 -40.12 24.55 -17.63
C GLY A 721 -39.04 23.99 -18.58
N ALA A 722 -38.33 24.83 -19.36
CA ALA A 722 -37.23 24.42 -20.21
C ALA A 722 -36.13 23.69 -19.38
N PRO A 723 -35.43 22.69 -19.96
CA PRO A 723 -34.40 21.92 -19.26
C PRO A 723 -33.27 22.83 -18.75
N ALA A 724 -32.72 22.51 -17.57
CA ALA A 724 -31.58 23.24 -17.04
C ALA A 724 -30.37 23.11 -17.99
N VAL A 725 -29.72 24.25 -18.29
CA VAL A 725 -28.55 24.27 -19.17
C VAL A 725 -27.28 24.11 -18.34
N HIS A 726 -26.50 23.06 -18.66
CA HIS A 726 -25.19 22.81 -18.07
C HIS A 726 -24.09 23.57 -18.82
N ALA A 727 -24.08 23.53 -20.15
CA ALA A 727 -23.12 24.24 -20.97
C ALA A 727 -23.64 24.48 -22.37
N LEU A 728 -23.18 25.62 -22.97
CA LEU A 728 -23.38 26.00 -24.36
C LEU A 728 -21.99 26.32 -24.95
N VAL A 729 -21.50 25.45 -25.83
CA VAL A 729 -20.14 25.48 -26.33
C VAL A 729 -20.09 25.78 -27.81
N PRO A 730 -19.61 26.99 -28.21
CA PRO A 730 -19.27 27.29 -29.60
C PRO A 730 -17.91 26.65 -29.99
N TRP A 731 -17.84 26.22 -31.27
CA TRP A 731 -16.61 25.76 -31.91
C TRP A 731 -16.34 26.76 -33.05
N PHE A 732 -15.18 27.45 -32.98
CA PHE A 732 -14.86 28.56 -33.86
C PHE A 732 -13.96 28.13 -35.03
N ALA A 733 -14.33 28.55 -36.24
CA ALA A 733 -13.55 28.24 -37.44
C ALA A 733 -12.18 28.96 -37.50
N ASP A 734 -12.02 30.04 -36.72
CA ASP A 734 -10.79 30.84 -36.60
C ASP A 734 -9.81 30.36 -35.54
N GLU A 735 -10.07 29.23 -34.87
CA GLU A 735 -9.16 28.57 -33.92
C GLU A 735 -8.37 27.40 -34.57
N PRO A 736 -7.27 26.99 -33.98
CA PRO A 736 -6.58 25.76 -34.40
C PRO A 736 -7.53 24.56 -34.46
N ARG A 737 -7.42 23.73 -35.50
CA ARG A 737 -8.33 22.62 -35.70
C ARG A 737 -8.03 21.44 -34.75
N ALA A 738 -6.78 21.35 -34.27
CA ALA A 738 -6.34 20.29 -33.37
C ALA A 738 -5.36 20.84 -32.35
N ARG A 739 -5.27 20.19 -31.21
CA ARG A 739 -4.15 20.34 -30.24
C ARG A 739 -2.99 19.46 -30.64
N LEU A 740 -1.79 20.01 -30.50
CA LEU A 740 -0.53 19.30 -30.63
C LEU A 740 0.26 19.43 -29.34
N ALA A 741 0.72 18.31 -28.79
CA ALA A 741 1.63 18.27 -27.66
C ALA A 741 2.71 17.22 -27.90
N LEU A 742 3.93 17.45 -27.43
CA LEU A 742 5.00 16.46 -27.48
C LEU A 742 4.99 15.63 -26.19
N GLY A 743 5.36 14.34 -26.28
CA GLY A 743 5.46 13.43 -25.15
C GLY A 743 6.57 13.83 -24.16
N ARG A 744 7.60 14.47 -24.73
CA ARG A 744 8.69 15.13 -24.00
C ARG A 744 9.10 16.40 -24.75
N GLY A 745 9.51 17.43 -24.03
CA GLY A 745 10.01 18.68 -24.62
C GLY A 745 11.44 18.59 -25.10
N GLU A 746 12.20 17.58 -24.62
CA GLU A 746 13.61 17.36 -24.90
C GLU A 746 13.89 15.90 -25.23
N LEU A 747 14.84 15.65 -26.13
CA LEU A 747 15.25 14.32 -26.56
C LEU A 747 16.75 14.26 -26.72
N ASP A 748 17.43 13.34 -26.01
CA ASP A 748 18.81 13.02 -26.23
C ASP A 748 18.94 12.13 -27.47
N ALA A 749 19.73 12.58 -28.47
CA ALA A 749 20.00 11.83 -29.67
C ALA A 749 21.50 11.81 -29.94
N PRO A 750 22.18 10.66 -29.73
CA PRO A 750 23.62 10.57 -29.95
C PRO A 750 24.02 10.85 -31.40
N ILE A 751 25.06 11.65 -31.60
CA ILE A 751 25.62 11.96 -32.94
C ILE A 751 26.16 10.66 -33.57
N GLY A 752 25.69 10.32 -34.77
CA GLY A 752 26.03 9.07 -35.45
C GLY A 752 25.38 7.80 -34.85
N GLY A 753 24.53 7.95 -33.84
CA GLY A 753 23.81 6.86 -33.21
C GLY A 753 22.58 6.43 -33.99
N GLY A 754 21.91 5.36 -33.51
CA GLY A 754 20.64 4.88 -34.06
C GLY A 754 19.48 5.84 -33.79
N PRO A 755 18.34 5.62 -34.50
CA PRO A 755 17.15 6.43 -34.36
C PRO A 755 16.61 6.44 -32.91
N GLN A 756 16.28 7.64 -32.41
CA GLN A 756 15.66 7.83 -31.10
C GLN A 756 14.17 8.02 -31.26
N GLN A 757 13.38 7.31 -30.46
CA GLN A 757 11.93 7.30 -30.52
C GLN A 757 11.34 8.27 -29.48
N THR A 758 10.33 9.03 -29.92
CA THR A 758 9.47 9.82 -29.06
C THR A 758 8.05 9.85 -29.65
N GLU A 759 7.12 10.53 -29.03
CA GLU A 759 5.73 10.63 -29.49
C GLU A 759 5.29 12.09 -29.52
N ALA A 760 4.52 12.43 -30.54
CA ALA A 760 3.64 13.58 -30.53
C ALA A 760 2.22 13.14 -30.24
N PHE A 761 1.47 13.95 -29.50
CA PHE A 761 0.06 13.70 -29.17
C PHE A 761 -0.81 14.73 -29.87
N VAL A 762 -1.78 14.24 -30.64
CA VAL A 762 -2.73 15.08 -31.32
C VAL A 762 -4.16 14.79 -30.84
N ALA A 763 -5.00 15.84 -30.78
CA ALA A 763 -6.43 15.72 -30.45
C ALA A 763 -7.22 16.77 -31.22
N ALA A 764 -8.34 16.40 -31.86
CA ALA A 764 -9.17 17.38 -32.54
C ALA A 764 -9.81 18.37 -31.55
N GLN A 765 -9.77 19.65 -31.92
CA GLN A 765 -10.52 20.73 -31.24
C GLN A 765 -11.78 21.12 -32.04
N ARG A 766 -12.38 20.11 -32.68
CA ARG A 766 -13.59 20.18 -33.47
C ARG A 766 -14.55 19.07 -33.05
N PRO A 767 -15.84 19.19 -33.35
CA PRO A 767 -16.79 18.11 -33.17
C PRO A 767 -16.44 16.86 -33.96
N ASP A 768 -15.62 16.98 -34.99
CA ASP A 768 -15.20 15.90 -35.89
C ASP A 768 -13.74 15.53 -35.75
N GLU A 769 -13.38 14.40 -36.35
CA GLU A 769 -11.99 13.99 -36.54
C GLU A 769 -11.25 14.97 -37.46
N VAL A 770 -10.04 15.35 -37.06
CA VAL A 770 -9.13 16.14 -37.90
C VAL A 770 -8.09 15.21 -38.53
N ARG A 771 -7.98 15.26 -39.88
CA ARG A 771 -6.98 14.51 -40.64
C ARG A 771 -6.00 15.50 -41.28
N GLY A 772 -4.74 15.11 -41.34
CA GLY A 772 -3.70 15.92 -41.94
C GLY A 772 -2.31 15.33 -41.77
N ALA A 773 -1.31 16.05 -42.26
CA ALA A 773 0.08 15.72 -42.03
C ALA A 773 0.61 16.37 -40.75
N LEU A 774 1.30 15.59 -39.90
CA LEU A 774 2.19 16.14 -38.91
C LEU A 774 3.48 16.56 -39.61
N THR A 775 3.80 17.84 -39.58
CA THR A 775 5.03 18.35 -40.17
C THR A 775 6.09 18.63 -39.13
N ALA A 776 7.36 18.32 -39.42
CA ALA A 776 8.51 18.66 -38.61
C ALA A 776 9.51 19.47 -39.44
N ARG A 777 9.92 20.63 -38.93
CA ARG A 777 10.96 21.47 -39.58
C ARG A 777 12.30 21.21 -38.91
N ALA A 778 12.98 20.15 -39.35
CA ALA A 778 14.28 19.79 -38.80
C ALA A 778 15.40 20.74 -39.32
N PRO A 779 16.24 21.31 -38.45
CA PRO A 779 17.39 22.07 -38.87
C PRO A 779 18.47 21.15 -39.50
N LYS A 780 19.44 21.74 -40.23
CA LYS A 780 20.54 20.99 -40.85
C LYS A 780 21.26 20.15 -39.77
N GLY A 781 21.46 18.87 -40.05
CA GLY A 781 22.11 17.94 -39.13
C GLY A 781 21.13 17.16 -38.24
N ILE A 782 19.82 17.35 -38.39
CA ILE A 782 18.79 16.57 -37.70
C ILE A 782 17.83 15.98 -38.73
N THR A 783 17.57 14.69 -38.66
CA THR A 783 16.56 14.01 -39.47
C THR A 783 15.40 13.60 -38.60
N VAL A 784 14.16 13.92 -39.03
CA VAL A 784 12.94 13.57 -38.31
C VAL A 784 12.02 12.83 -39.25
N THR A 785 11.56 11.65 -38.78
CA THR A 785 10.57 10.82 -39.50
C THR A 785 9.25 10.82 -38.73
N VAL A 786 8.16 11.13 -39.43
CA VAL A 786 6.79 11.12 -38.91
C VAL A 786 5.85 10.44 -39.94
N PRO A 787 4.69 9.88 -39.52
CA PRO A 787 3.70 9.34 -40.42
C PRO A 787 3.17 10.36 -41.41
N LYS A 788 2.95 9.97 -42.68
CA LYS A 788 2.46 10.84 -43.76
C LYS A 788 1.05 11.35 -43.52
N GLU A 789 0.21 10.60 -42.87
CA GLU A 789 -1.17 10.97 -42.50
C GLU A 789 -1.42 10.67 -41.01
N VAL A 790 -2.00 11.63 -40.32
CA VAL A 790 -2.35 11.56 -38.92
C VAL A 790 -3.84 11.84 -38.76
N ARG A 791 -4.49 11.06 -37.88
CA ARG A 791 -5.90 11.21 -37.51
C ARG A 791 -6.00 11.61 -36.07
N ALA A 792 -6.59 12.75 -35.79
CA ALA A 792 -6.86 13.27 -34.46
C ALA A 792 -8.37 13.17 -34.18
N PRO A 793 -8.85 12.19 -33.40
CA PRO A 793 -10.24 12.10 -32.99
C PRO A 793 -10.62 13.23 -32.02
N ARG A 794 -11.92 13.55 -31.96
CA ARG A 794 -12.46 14.58 -31.07
C ARG A 794 -12.01 14.35 -29.62
N GLY A 795 -11.42 15.37 -28.98
CA GLY A 795 -11.08 15.41 -27.55
C GLY A 795 -10.22 14.26 -27.02
N ARG A 796 -9.80 13.33 -27.90
CA ARG A 796 -9.00 12.17 -27.53
C ARG A 796 -7.56 12.35 -28.02
N ARG A 797 -6.61 12.23 -27.09
CA ARG A 797 -5.18 12.26 -27.41
C ARG A 797 -4.82 10.98 -28.15
N THR A 798 -4.25 11.11 -29.35
CA THR A 798 -3.71 10.01 -30.15
C THR A 798 -2.21 10.17 -30.24
N ALA A 799 -1.47 9.10 -29.91
CA ALA A 799 -0.03 9.07 -30.04
C ALA A 799 0.38 8.91 -31.52
N VAL A 800 1.31 9.72 -31.92
CA VAL A 800 1.93 9.69 -33.26
C VAL A 800 3.41 9.44 -33.04
N PRO A 801 3.97 8.34 -33.58
CA PRO A 801 5.40 8.03 -33.40
C PRO A 801 6.23 9.09 -34.14
N VAL A 802 7.31 9.51 -33.48
CA VAL A 802 8.30 10.43 -33.99
C VAL A 802 9.68 9.78 -33.83
N GLU A 803 10.42 9.68 -34.91
CA GLU A 803 11.77 9.16 -34.92
C GLU A 803 12.76 10.27 -35.27
N VAL A 804 13.80 10.42 -34.47
CA VAL A 804 14.83 11.43 -34.62
C VAL A 804 16.21 10.78 -34.78
N THR A 805 16.94 11.14 -35.83
CA THR A 805 18.29 10.66 -36.08
C THR A 805 19.22 11.85 -36.22
N VAL A 806 20.41 11.76 -35.63
CA VAL A 806 21.48 12.75 -35.75
C VAL A 806 22.64 12.11 -36.53
N PRO A 807 22.86 12.51 -37.77
CA PRO A 807 23.95 11.98 -38.60
C PRO A 807 25.36 12.23 -38.02
N PRO A 808 26.36 11.41 -38.39
CA PRO A 808 27.74 11.67 -38.05
C PRO A 808 28.20 13.05 -38.58
N GLY A 809 29.06 13.74 -37.83
CA GLY A 809 29.58 15.07 -38.20
C GLY A 809 28.61 16.24 -37.88
N THR A 810 27.44 15.99 -37.29
CA THR A 810 26.60 17.06 -36.76
C THR A 810 27.34 17.73 -35.59
N PRO A 811 27.42 19.07 -35.53
CA PRO A 811 28.02 19.77 -34.37
C PRO A 811 27.25 19.43 -33.07
N ALA A 812 28.00 19.26 -31.98
CA ALA A 812 27.38 19.03 -30.67
C ALA A 812 26.60 20.29 -30.20
N GLY A 813 25.38 20.09 -29.70
CA GLY A 813 24.54 21.21 -29.24
C GLY A 813 23.07 20.85 -29.18
N GLU A 814 22.26 21.89 -28.92
CA GLU A 814 20.79 21.79 -28.83
C GLU A 814 20.19 22.33 -30.12
N TYR A 815 19.22 21.57 -30.66
CA TYR A 815 18.55 21.87 -31.92
C TYR A 815 17.05 21.97 -31.69
N GLN A 816 16.43 23.09 -32.08
CA GLN A 816 15.00 23.30 -31.98
C GLN A 816 14.31 22.73 -33.22
N VAL A 817 13.41 21.79 -33.05
CA VAL A 817 12.62 21.16 -34.09
C VAL A 817 11.14 21.52 -33.90
N PRO A 818 10.62 22.53 -34.63
CA PRO A 818 9.19 22.84 -34.61
C PRO A 818 8.38 21.75 -35.32
N PHE A 819 7.32 21.32 -34.66
CA PHE A 819 6.26 20.47 -35.21
C PHE A 819 4.99 21.29 -35.40
N ALA A 820 4.22 20.99 -36.46
CA ALA A 820 2.95 21.63 -36.69
C ALA A 820 1.88 20.61 -37.11
N PHE A 821 0.65 20.76 -36.57
CA PHE A 821 -0.51 19.96 -36.91
C PHE A 821 -1.81 20.73 -36.62
N GLY A 822 -2.71 20.78 -37.59
CA GLY A 822 -4.04 21.33 -37.43
C GLY A 822 -4.11 22.80 -37.02
N GLY A 823 -3.03 23.57 -37.32
CA GLY A 823 -2.91 24.98 -36.95
C GLY A 823 -2.24 25.24 -35.59
N GLU A 824 -1.78 24.21 -34.90
CA GLU A 824 -0.95 24.36 -33.70
C GLU A 824 0.53 23.98 -33.97
N GLU A 825 1.43 24.62 -33.21
CA GLU A 825 2.86 24.35 -33.23
C GLU A 825 3.37 23.96 -31.85
N SER A 826 4.38 23.09 -31.81
CA SER A 826 5.09 22.68 -30.61
C SER A 826 6.54 22.36 -30.97
N THR A 827 7.48 22.66 -30.08
CA THR A 827 8.91 22.54 -30.39
C THR A 827 9.57 21.45 -29.52
N LEU A 828 10.29 20.53 -30.17
CA LEU A 828 11.15 19.53 -29.54
C LEU A 828 12.59 20.06 -29.51
N THR A 829 13.21 20.06 -28.34
CA THR A 829 14.65 20.31 -28.22
C THR A 829 15.41 18.99 -28.36
N VAL A 830 16.13 18.83 -29.45
CA VAL A 830 17.01 17.68 -29.70
C VAL A 830 18.39 18.02 -29.17
N ARG A 831 18.84 17.30 -28.16
CA ARG A 831 20.20 17.42 -27.61
C ARG A 831 21.10 16.44 -28.33
N ALA A 832 21.84 16.96 -29.34
CA ALA A 832 22.75 16.20 -30.15
C ALA A 832 24.17 16.28 -29.52
N TYR A 833 24.55 15.21 -28.86
CA TYR A 833 25.89 15.09 -28.25
C TYR A 833 26.48 13.71 -28.57
N PRO A 834 27.80 13.54 -28.47
CA PRO A 834 28.42 12.23 -28.63
C PRO A 834 27.83 11.21 -27.60
N ALA A 835 27.79 9.96 -28.00
CA ALA A 835 27.38 8.88 -27.09
C ALA A 835 28.33 8.82 -25.87
N THR A 836 27.81 8.46 -24.72
CA THR A 836 28.56 8.28 -23.48
C THR A 836 28.55 6.84 -23.05
N GLY A 837 29.62 6.41 -22.38
CA GLY A 837 29.74 5.03 -21.89
C GLY A 837 30.89 4.90 -20.88
N GLY A 838 31.10 3.65 -20.43
CA GLY A 838 32.10 3.33 -19.44
C GLY A 838 31.63 3.53 -18.00
N PRO A 839 32.51 3.36 -17.02
CA PRO A 839 32.19 3.49 -15.60
C PRO A 839 31.94 4.95 -15.23
N ASP A 840 31.16 5.13 -14.14
CA ASP A 840 31.03 6.45 -13.50
C ASP A 840 32.39 6.95 -12.99
N LEU A 841 32.83 8.09 -13.53
CA LEU A 841 34.13 8.69 -13.24
C LEU A 841 34.19 9.29 -11.82
N ILE A 842 33.04 9.58 -11.21
CA ILE A 842 32.98 10.17 -9.87
C ILE A 842 33.35 9.15 -8.79
N ARG A 843 33.09 7.87 -9.02
CA ARG A 843 33.41 6.81 -8.06
C ARG A 843 34.85 6.72 -7.60
N THR A 844 35.76 7.23 -8.39
CA THR A 844 37.22 7.25 -8.12
C THR A 844 37.76 8.68 -8.03
N ALA A 845 36.89 9.67 -8.00
CA ALA A 845 37.24 11.07 -7.92
C ALA A 845 37.37 11.54 -6.46
N VAL A 846 38.07 12.67 -6.27
CA VAL A 846 38.16 13.35 -4.97
C VAL A 846 37.20 14.52 -4.98
N ALA A 847 36.15 14.47 -4.13
CA ALA A 847 35.17 15.53 -4.05
C ALA A 847 35.61 16.66 -3.11
N SER A 848 35.11 17.86 -3.36
CA SER A 848 35.24 19.03 -2.51
C SER A 848 34.11 20.03 -2.79
N SER A 849 33.88 20.98 -1.87
CA SER A 849 32.80 21.97 -1.99
C SER A 849 33.27 23.37 -1.61
N SER A 850 32.43 24.37 -1.89
CA SER A 850 32.64 25.74 -1.39
C SER A 850 32.39 25.85 0.13
N GLY A 851 31.69 24.88 0.70
CA GLY A 851 31.34 24.73 2.10
C GLY A 851 30.22 23.71 2.28
N ASP A 852 30.24 23.07 3.41
CA ASP A 852 29.21 22.10 3.83
C ASP A 852 28.25 22.75 4.83
N GLU A 853 26.97 22.41 4.81
CA GLU A 853 25.96 22.93 5.76
C GLU A 853 26.33 22.57 7.21
N THR A 854 26.72 21.32 7.41
CA THR A 854 27.26 20.79 8.66
C THR A 854 28.28 19.69 8.34
N PRO A 855 29.15 19.29 9.27
CA PRO A 855 30.06 18.16 9.08
C PRO A 855 29.40 16.83 8.74
N ASP A 856 28.08 16.69 8.98
CA ASP A 856 27.32 15.48 8.68
C ASP A 856 26.95 15.37 7.19
N PHE A 857 27.09 16.44 6.40
CA PHE A 857 26.75 16.49 4.98
C PHE A 857 27.94 16.92 4.10
N PRO A 858 29.08 16.20 4.17
CA PRO A 858 30.30 16.58 3.49
C PRO A 858 30.23 16.36 1.96
N ALA A 859 31.15 17.00 1.22
CA ALA A 859 31.19 16.88 -0.22
C ALA A 859 31.33 15.43 -0.73
N ASP A 860 32.06 14.58 0.00
CA ASP A 860 32.27 13.18 -0.36
C ASP A 860 31.02 12.36 -0.38
N ALA A 861 30.01 12.71 0.44
CA ALA A 861 28.72 12.01 0.53
C ALA A 861 27.91 12.04 -0.77
N ALA A 862 28.18 12.96 -1.70
CA ALA A 862 27.57 12.94 -3.04
C ALA A 862 28.38 12.12 -4.07
N ALA A 863 29.51 11.52 -3.67
CA ALA A 863 30.41 10.74 -4.53
C ALA A 863 30.62 9.28 -4.04
N ASP A 864 30.21 8.94 -2.82
CA ASP A 864 30.46 7.66 -2.14
C ASP A 864 29.61 6.50 -2.67
N GLY A 865 28.49 6.83 -3.31
CA GLY A 865 27.55 5.88 -3.88
C GLY A 865 26.56 5.24 -2.92
N ASP A 866 26.47 5.77 -1.73
CA ASP A 866 25.40 5.44 -0.80
C ASP A 866 24.16 6.31 -1.11
N PRO A 867 23.01 5.73 -1.47
CA PRO A 867 21.80 6.51 -1.71
C PRO A 867 21.22 7.14 -0.44
N GLY A 868 21.71 6.80 0.73
CA GLY A 868 21.30 7.35 2.02
C GLY A 868 22.15 8.52 2.50
N SER A 869 23.30 8.78 1.90
CA SER A 869 24.16 9.92 2.18
C SER A 869 23.94 11.08 1.22
N ARG A 870 24.31 12.31 1.59
CA ARG A 870 24.20 13.48 0.71
C ARG A 870 25.20 14.57 1.07
N TRP A 871 25.58 15.39 0.10
CA TRP A 871 26.14 16.69 0.35
C TRP A 871 25.06 17.76 0.51
N SER A 872 25.27 18.72 1.40
CA SER A 872 24.45 19.94 1.51
C SER A 872 25.33 21.17 1.68
N SER A 873 25.04 22.25 0.92
CA SER A 873 25.73 23.52 1.05
C SER A 873 25.10 24.43 2.11
N PRO A 874 25.81 25.45 2.61
CA PRO A 874 25.19 26.57 3.27
C PRO A 874 24.08 27.22 2.42
N ALA A 875 23.11 27.90 3.08
CA ALA A 875 21.94 28.50 2.42
C ALA A 875 22.28 29.79 1.67
N GLU A 876 23.15 29.71 0.66
CA GLU A 876 23.58 30.82 -0.18
C GLU A 876 23.59 30.46 -1.67
N ASP A 877 23.32 31.46 -2.53
CA ASP A 877 23.54 31.31 -3.96
C ASP A 877 25.02 31.34 -4.28
N GLY A 878 25.47 30.67 -5.32
CA GLY A 878 26.85 30.62 -5.73
C GLY A 878 27.68 29.51 -5.09
N ALA A 879 27.16 28.76 -4.15
CA ALA A 879 27.82 27.57 -3.62
C ALA A 879 28.04 26.53 -4.75
N TRP A 880 29.11 25.74 -4.62
CA TRP A 880 29.48 24.74 -5.62
C TRP A 880 29.94 23.44 -4.97
N TRP A 881 29.72 22.36 -5.70
CA TRP A 881 30.32 21.05 -5.48
C TRP A 881 31.23 20.71 -6.66
N GLN A 882 32.39 20.09 -6.42
CA GLN A 882 33.30 19.68 -7.49
C GLN A 882 33.98 18.35 -7.19
N ALA A 883 34.46 17.70 -8.26
CA ALA A 883 35.26 16.48 -8.16
C ALA A 883 36.52 16.59 -9.04
N GLU A 884 37.65 16.13 -8.51
CA GLU A 884 38.88 15.87 -9.26
C GLU A 884 38.85 14.44 -9.76
N LEU A 885 38.75 14.24 -11.06
CA LEU A 885 38.72 12.93 -11.71
C LEU A 885 40.10 12.25 -11.59
N ALA A 886 40.15 10.92 -11.49
CA ALA A 886 41.40 10.15 -11.41
C ALA A 886 42.33 10.38 -12.61
N ARG A 887 41.76 10.68 -13.78
CA ARG A 887 42.47 11.02 -15.02
C ARG A 887 41.67 12.01 -15.87
N PRO A 888 42.30 12.83 -16.72
CA PRO A 888 41.56 13.67 -17.64
C PRO A 888 40.66 12.85 -18.57
N ALA A 889 39.46 13.36 -18.84
CA ALA A 889 38.47 12.71 -19.69
C ALA A 889 37.84 13.71 -20.67
N ARG A 890 37.30 13.21 -21.80
CA ARG A 890 36.31 13.94 -22.61
C ARG A 890 34.95 13.69 -22.00
N LEU A 891 34.45 14.64 -21.21
CA LEU A 891 33.22 14.50 -20.46
C LEU A 891 32.01 14.70 -21.38
N GLY A 892 31.09 13.74 -21.41
CA GLY A 892 29.89 13.75 -22.24
C GLY A 892 28.59 13.93 -21.49
N GLN A 893 28.57 13.57 -20.18
CA GLN A 893 27.34 13.62 -19.36
C GLN A 893 27.68 13.78 -17.88
N VAL A 894 26.88 14.59 -17.20
CA VAL A 894 26.81 14.64 -15.73
C VAL A 894 25.36 14.35 -15.32
N VAL A 895 25.19 13.44 -14.38
CA VAL A 895 23.86 13.13 -13.80
C VAL A 895 23.87 13.60 -12.35
N LEU A 896 22.91 14.43 -12.00
CA LEU A 896 22.71 14.97 -10.66
C LEU A 896 21.48 14.34 -10.03
N HIS A 897 21.61 13.88 -8.81
CA HIS A 897 20.49 13.40 -8.01
C HIS A 897 20.26 14.39 -6.86
N TRP A 898 19.38 15.36 -7.09
CA TRP A 898 19.07 16.38 -6.11
C TRP A 898 18.18 15.82 -5.00
N GLN A 899 18.39 16.32 -3.81
CA GLN A 899 17.40 16.29 -2.72
C GLN A 899 16.36 17.40 -2.99
N ASP A 900 15.33 17.57 -2.14
CA ASP A 900 14.31 18.62 -2.33
C ASP A 900 14.92 20.03 -2.47
N ALA A 901 16.04 20.28 -1.79
CA ALA A 901 16.81 21.52 -1.86
C ALA A 901 17.74 21.52 -3.10
N HIS A 902 17.22 21.95 -4.24
CA HIS A 902 17.94 21.94 -5.52
C HIS A 902 18.22 23.34 -6.09
N ALA A 903 18.98 23.40 -7.15
CA ALA A 903 19.25 24.62 -7.89
C ALA A 903 18.18 24.88 -8.96
N ALA A 904 17.57 26.06 -8.95
CA ALA A 904 16.72 26.55 -10.05
C ALA A 904 17.56 26.92 -11.28
N ARG A 905 18.78 27.42 -11.06
CA ARG A 905 19.76 27.71 -12.13
C ARG A 905 21.14 27.27 -11.68
N TYR A 906 21.85 26.59 -12.59
CA TYR A 906 23.21 26.12 -12.30
C TYR A 906 24.00 25.89 -13.60
N ARG A 907 25.33 25.76 -13.46
CA ARG A 907 26.23 25.43 -14.56
C ARG A 907 27.05 24.20 -14.21
N ILE A 908 27.31 23.40 -15.22
CA ILE A 908 28.38 22.40 -15.17
C ILE A 908 29.64 23.06 -15.75
N GLN A 909 30.67 23.14 -14.95
CA GLN A 909 31.95 23.68 -15.33
C GLN A 909 33.01 22.58 -15.31
N VAL A 910 33.99 22.71 -16.21
CA VAL A 910 35.12 21.79 -16.29
C VAL A 910 36.44 22.59 -16.25
N SER A 911 37.44 21.94 -15.73
CA SER A 911 38.81 22.53 -15.71
C SER A 911 39.88 21.45 -15.94
N ALA A 912 40.99 21.82 -16.51
CA ALA A 912 42.17 20.96 -16.65
C ALA A 912 43.11 21.08 -15.43
N ASP A 913 43.10 22.22 -14.74
CA ASP A 913 44.05 22.61 -13.69
C ASP A 913 43.43 22.93 -12.32
N GLY A 914 42.09 22.88 -12.23
CA GLY A 914 41.31 23.23 -11.02
C GLY A 914 41.26 24.73 -10.73
N ARG A 915 41.88 25.59 -11.57
CA ARG A 915 41.97 27.04 -11.40
C ARG A 915 41.20 27.79 -12.50
N THR A 916 41.37 27.40 -13.73
CA THR A 916 40.72 28.00 -14.89
C THR A 916 39.48 27.19 -15.28
N TRP A 917 38.29 27.77 -15.11
CA TRP A 917 37.03 27.11 -15.30
C TRP A 917 36.32 27.51 -16.60
N ARG A 918 35.86 26.53 -17.36
CA ARG A 918 35.04 26.72 -18.56
C ARG A 918 33.66 26.13 -18.33
N THR A 919 32.61 26.90 -18.64
CA THR A 919 31.24 26.38 -18.60
C THR A 919 31.06 25.41 -19.76
N ALA A 920 30.73 24.16 -19.43
CA ALA A 920 30.43 23.11 -20.39
C ALA A 920 28.90 23.02 -20.68
N ALA A 921 28.08 23.32 -19.71
CA ALA A 921 26.62 23.37 -19.87
C ALA A 921 25.99 24.34 -18.85
N THR A 922 24.82 24.89 -19.19
CA THR A 922 24.05 25.81 -18.36
C THR A 922 22.59 25.30 -18.28
N VAL A 923 22.10 25.06 -17.06
CA VAL A 923 20.70 24.72 -16.77
C VAL A 923 20.02 25.97 -16.21
N ARG A 924 18.97 26.42 -16.87
CA ARG A 924 18.23 27.67 -16.54
C ARG A 924 16.93 27.45 -15.80
N ASP A 925 16.46 26.23 -15.75
CA ASP A 925 15.17 25.83 -15.15
C ASP A 925 15.29 24.40 -14.56
N GLY A 926 16.17 24.29 -13.52
CA GLY A 926 16.38 23.03 -12.79
C GLY A 926 15.09 22.58 -12.10
N LYS A 927 14.76 21.30 -12.21
CA LYS A 927 13.54 20.69 -11.71
C LYS A 927 13.73 19.90 -10.42
N GLY A 928 14.99 19.67 -10.04
CA GLY A 928 15.35 18.78 -8.94
C GLY A 928 15.16 17.30 -9.28
N GLY A 929 15.33 16.43 -8.30
CA GLY A 929 15.31 14.99 -8.50
C GLY A 929 16.49 14.53 -9.37
N ARG A 930 16.28 13.61 -10.31
CA ARG A 930 17.35 13.12 -11.19
C ARG A 930 17.41 13.93 -12.50
N GLU A 931 18.46 14.72 -12.66
CA GLU A 931 18.71 15.55 -13.86
C GLU A 931 19.94 15.03 -14.62
N SER A 932 19.83 14.91 -15.95
CA SER A 932 20.90 14.51 -16.86
C SER A 932 21.32 15.69 -17.72
N VAL A 933 22.56 16.13 -17.59
CA VAL A 933 23.14 17.26 -18.35
C VAL A 933 24.13 16.72 -19.36
N ARG A 934 23.83 16.91 -20.63
CA ARG A 934 24.66 16.46 -21.74
C ARG A 934 25.64 17.58 -22.19
N MET A 935 26.82 17.16 -22.60
CA MET A 935 27.87 18.09 -23.06
C MET A 935 28.90 17.39 -23.97
N ASP A 936 29.85 18.16 -24.48
CA ASP A 936 31.09 17.67 -25.11
C ASP A 936 32.22 18.51 -24.57
N ALA A 937 32.87 18.02 -23.54
CA ALA A 937 33.90 18.76 -22.82
C ALA A 937 35.24 18.00 -22.77
N PRO A 938 36.13 18.21 -23.79
CA PRO A 938 37.44 17.56 -23.83
C PRO A 938 38.38 18.07 -22.72
N GLY A 939 39.25 17.16 -22.22
CA GLY A 939 40.32 17.48 -21.30
C GLY A 939 39.86 17.86 -19.89
N ALA A 940 38.69 17.41 -19.46
CA ALA A 940 38.18 17.66 -18.11
C ALA A 940 38.96 16.83 -17.08
N ARG A 941 39.75 17.46 -16.23
CA ARG A 941 40.37 16.87 -15.03
C ARG A 941 39.49 17.14 -13.80
N PHE A 942 38.81 18.27 -13.81
CA PHE A 942 37.87 18.65 -12.75
C PHE A 942 36.50 18.90 -13.36
N VAL A 943 35.45 18.51 -12.62
CA VAL A 943 34.06 18.83 -12.93
C VAL A 943 33.45 19.51 -11.73
N ARG A 944 32.73 20.63 -11.97
CA ARG A 944 32.05 21.41 -10.92
C ARG A 944 30.58 21.63 -11.26
N VAL A 945 29.75 21.43 -10.26
CA VAL A 945 28.34 21.87 -10.24
C VAL A 945 28.32 23.22 -9.54
N GLN A 946 28.16 24.29 -10.30
CA GLN A 946 28.13 25.67 -9.82
C GLN A 946 26.69 26.14 -9.71
N GLY A 947 26.19 26.32 -8.50
CA GLY A 947 24.88 26.91 -8.28
C GLY A 947 24.87 28.39 -8.60
N ASP A 948 23.81 28.86 -9.27
CA ASP A 948 23.58 30.28 -9.61
C ASP A 948 22.34 30.84 -8.95
N ALA A 949 21.32 30.01 -8.69
CA ALA A 949 20.12 30.38 -7.95
C ALA A 949 19.46 29.14 -7.33
N ARG A 950 19.08 29.22 -6.08
CA ARG A 950 18.37 28.17 -5.35
C ARG A 950 16.88 28.13 -5.74
N ALA A 951 16.30 26.93 -5.75
CA ALA A 951 14.85 26.74 -5.92
C ALA A 951 14.08 26.84 -4.59
N THR A 952 14.78 26.69 -3.46
CA THR A 952 14.20 26.68 -2.13
C THR A 952 14.93 27.68 -1.20
N ARG A 953 14.45 27.87 0.01
CA ARG A 953 15.12 28.68 1.04
C ARG A 953 16.38 28.04 1.61
N PHE A 954 16.58 26.73 1.39
CA PHE A 954 17.74 25.96 1.86
C PHE A 954 18.90 26.08 0.88
N GLY A 955 20.06 25.54 1.22
CA GLY A 955 21.21 25.42 0.33
C GLY A 955 20.98 24.42 -0.82
N TYR A 956 22.03 24.01 -1.50
CA TYR A 956 21.98 22.92 -2.49
C TYR A 956 22.25 21.60 -1.81
N SER A 957 21.47 20.56 -2.14
CA SER A 957 21.64 19.21 -1.60
C SER A 957 21.66 18.16 -2.71
N LEU A 958 22.72 17.35 -2.76
CA LEU A 958 22.93 16.31 -3.76
C LEU A 958 23.05 14.94 -3.07
N TRP A 959 22.17 14.00 -3.39
CA TRP A 959 22.30 12.59 -3.02
C TRP A 959 23.44 11.92 -3.77
N SER A 960 23.61 12.23 -5.07
CA SER A 960 24.74 11.74 -5.86
C SER A 960 25.03 12.63 -7.06
N VAL A 961 26.28 12.59 -7.48
CA VAL A 961 26.77 13.08 -8.76
C VAL A 961 27.41 11.92 -9.50
N GLU A 962 27.04 11.74 -10.78
CA GLU A 962 27.68 10.76 -11.68
C GLU A 962 28.26 11.50 -12.88
N ALA A 963 29.37 11.05 -13.45
CA ALA A 963 29.96 11.62 -14.65
C ALA A 963 30.41 10.52 -15.61
N TYR A 964 30.09 10.69 -16.89
CA TYR A 964 30.41 9.71 -17.93
C TYR A 964 31.19 10.31 -19.07
N ALA A 965 32.23 9.59 -19.54
CA ALA A 965 33.02 9.98 -20.69
C ALA A 965 32.28 9.79 -22.00
N VAL A 966 32.67 10.50 -23.05
CA VAL A 966 32.28 10.18 -24.43
C VAL A 966 32.82 8.80 -24.79
N SER A 967 31.96 7.90 -25.33
CA SER A 967 32.38 6.56 -25.74
C SER A 967 33.29 6.59 -26.97
N GLU A 968 34.35 5.77 -26.97
CA GLU A 968 35.32 5.71 -28.11
C GLU A 968 34.68 5.13 -29.40
N GLU A 969 33.63 4.36 -29.30
CA GLU A 969 32.90 3.80 -30.46
C GLU A 969 32.19 4.84 -31.34
N GLY A 970 32.02 6.09 -30.86
CA GLY A 970 31.41 7.19 -31.64
C GLY A 970 32.43 8.18 -32.26
N ALA A 971 33.70 8.03 -31.99
CA ALA A 971 34.76 8.84 -32.57
C ALA A 971 35.12 8.23 -33.95
N GLY A 972 34.35 8.57 -34.98
CA GLY A 972 34.78 8.32 -36.36
C GLY A 972 36.20 8.87 -36.52
N THR A 973 37.10 8.03 -36.94
CA THR A 973 38.50 8.41 -37.35
C THR A 973 38.47 9.61 -38.28
N PRO A 974 39.36 10.60 -38.11
CA PRO A 974 39.36 11.83 -38.88
C PRO A 974 39.48 11.61 -40.37
#